data_46fd7b0297878272ec8c33371ea89c28
#
_entry.id   46fd7b0297878272ec8c33371ea89c28
#
_cell.length_a   1.000
_cell.length_b   1.000
_cell.length_c   1.000
_cell.angle_alpha   90.00
_cell.angle_beta   90.00
_cell.angle_gamma   90.00
#
_symmetry.space_group_name_H-M   'P 1'
#
loop_
_entity.id
_entity.type
_entity.pdbx_description
1 polymer ?
#
loop_
_entity_poly.entity_id
_entity_poly.type
_entity_poly.pdbx_seq_one_letter_code
_entity_poly.pdbx_strand_id
1 'polypeptide(L)'
;MNGPNMIIWPMKTIIVFVLHIIITEAVLTTRTASFPIGGLFNSRTSESSYQAFERISRLGGAKSYHGRALQSQVVDSYSTALDLCSFTSDGKGIAALIDSRPTEGICDTTCLISNRYNVAHLAIGWEPTDTLKDDIFTFMYYPPPDLISKAYATLIKDLEWDKFTILYEDDGSFIRLQEIINTWPQENPRILFRQLDPEGDNKEIFKHIFKVARISYHILDCDVNNVRKYMEEIVQVENATQYLSFILTNLDTYTINLEDVPDLMANVSTMHLTTTNTDRWRDLGMNPDVDTIQLETALVADALTHIEKAMKKMQGQDENERKFTIVEDFTEPPGLCLKDSKADYEEAAWALGQNLREILINTTARGFTGNIEFDEDGRRKNFMLHYSKLGHDSQFIYVGDWDSTKDSITKENTVTDRSMTLKSNKIRVATRVGSPYFVFTQENDTSPYPYRGYAVDLISEIFKLINKEEKVNLEFEFYRVDHDQYGNQIAGTNKWNGMMGDLIEHKADLGICDITITSERNSVVDFSTPFMTLGISMLFREPDPEPPDMFSFLLPLDLDVWLYLATTYIIVSFVLLICARMSQDDWVNPHPCNQNPENLQNIWSLYNCMWLAMGTIMTQGCDILPRAAGSRWVAGMWWFFALIVTASYMANMSTFLSNSRRSSDINDVKALSQQNKVAYGAVYNASTYRFFQKSNESVYQKIWSVMSSAKPTVFVNNNEEGKDRVLRSKGKYAFFMESTAIEYYTHRNCELKMVGGNLDSKEYGIAMPKHYPFKPWIDHAILSLQESGRLTELKKKWWEDEDNTEHCQPDDQGDEEDNGSLQMKNTSGIFLVLGIGGILGLLVAILDFLLHARQISVKERITFKEALLSEWHASLDPRVLHKPVAPPRSISSSSGTPSLPDRERSRSRAASVLRAASSFINFDEIY
;
A
#
# COMPACT_ATOMS: atom_id res chain seq x y z
N MET A 1 -0.59 113.54 47.52
CA MET A 1 -1.27 112.41 47.06
C MET A 1 -0.27 111.45 46.55
N ASN A 2 0.01 110.43 47.36
CA ASN A 2 0.59 109.13 47.16
C ASN A 2 1.42 108.82 45.85
N GLY A 3 2.72 108.84 46.04
CA GLY A 3 3.70 108.18 45.11
C GLY A 3 4.20 106.91 45.72
N PRO A 4 4.62 105.94 44.88
CA PRO A 4 4.90 104.62 45.39
C PRO A 4 6.34 104.42 45.96
N ASN A 5 6.46 103.75 47.07
CA ASN A 5 7.72 103.36 47.68
C ASN A 5 8.51 102.37 46.78
N MET A 6 9.73 102.90 46.43
CA MET A 6 10.72 102.05 45.73
C MET A 6 11.57 101.32 46.79
N ILE A 7 11.36 99.94 46.88
CA ILE A 7 12.17 99.14 47.80
C ILE A 7 13.52 98.83 47.12
N ILE A 8 14.57 99.51 47.67
CA ILE A 8 15.98 99.30 47.30
C ILE A 8 16.43 98.00 48.02
N TRP A 9 16.60 96.93 47.28
CA TRP A 9 17.22 95.68 47.80
C TRP A 9 18.74 95.93 47.92
N PRO A 10 19.42 95.54 48.99
CA PRO A 10 20.84 95.76 49.14
C PRO A 10 21.65 94.96 48.10
N MET A 11 22.53 95.56 47.44
CA MET A 11 23.42 95.00 46.37
C MET A 11 24.15 93.76 46.75
N LYS A 12 24.29 93.38 48.05
CA LYS A 12 24.85 92.15 48.53
C LYS A 12 23.97 90.92 48.27
N THR A 13 22.67 91.06 48.25
CA THR A 13 21.73 89.96 47.96
C THR A 13 21.66 89.64 46.49
N ILE A 14 21.80 90.57 45.61
CA ILE A 14 21.86 90.32 44.16
C ILE A 14 23.16 89.67 43.79
N ILE A 15 24.32 90.05 44.44
CA ILE A 15 25.61 89.35 44.17
C ILE A 15 25.57 87.88 44.67
N VAL A 16 24.99 87.61 45.81
CA VAL A 16 24.85 86.24 46.31
C VAL A 16 23.88 85.36 45.41
N PHE A 17 22.82 86.03 44.90
CA PHE A 17 21.91 85.34 43.99
C PHE A 17 22.51 85.10 42.58
N VAL A 18 23.30 86.09 42.07
CA VAL A 18 24.02 85.89 40.79
C VAL A 18 25.17 84.89 40.99
N LEU A 19 25.88 84.88 42.12
CA LEU A 19 26.88 83.88 42.42
C LEU A 19 26.24 82.46 42.60
N HIS A 20 25.07 82.41 43.16
CA HIS A 20 24.36 81.16 43.34
C HIS A 20 23.82 80.61 41.99
N ILE A 21 23.34 81.43 41.12
CA ILE A 21 22.98 81.08 39.72
C ILE A 21 24.19 80.62 38.93
N ILE A 22 25.35 81.42 39.05
CA ILE A 22 26.59 81.02 38.38
C ILE A 22 27.17 79.73 38.94
N ILE A 23 27.08 79.51 40.26
CA ILE A 23 27.53 78.26 40.88
C ILE A 23 26.54 77.12 40.54
N THR A 24 25.21 77.33 40.47
CA THR A 24 24.24 76.31 40.03
C THR A 24 24.39 76.09 38.52
N GLU A 25 24.66 77.04 37.70
CA GLU A 25 24.99 76.77 36.27
C GLU A 25 26.38 76.12 36.14
N ALA A 26 27.37 76.38 36.96
CA ALA A 26 28.70 75.75 36.95
C ALA A 26 28.62 74.30 37.56
N VAL A 27 27.68 74.08 38.44
CA VAL A 27 27.44 72.68 39.00
C VAL A 27 26.52 71.85 38.06
N LEU A 28 25.76 72.57 37.16
CA LEU A 28 24.90 71.85 36.18
C LEU A 28 25.63 71.57 34.86
N THR A 29 26.84 72.11 34.66
CA THR A 29 27.71 71.55 33.60
C THR A 29 28.72 70.57 34.16
N THR A 30 28.26 69.53 34.81
CA THR A 30 29.05 68.30 34.82
C THR A 30 29.18 67.91 33.38
N ARG A 31 30.36 68.15 32.79
CA ARG A 31 30.71 67.49 31.52
C ARG A 31 30.60 66.01 31.72
N THR A 32 29.47 65.44 31.26
CA THR A 32 29.38 63.98 31.09
C THR A 32 30.52 63.61 30.19
N ALA A 33 31.47 62.84 30.70
CA ALA A 33 32.58 62.35 29.90
C ALA A 33 32.04 61.56 28.75
N SER A 34 32.25 61.96 27.55
CA SER A 34 31.80 61.19 26.35
C SER A 34 32.98 60.38 25.87
N PHE A 35 32.81 59.03 25.89
CA PHE A 35 33.85 58.11 25.47
C PHE A 35 33.87 57.94 23.94
N PRO A 36 35.02 57.88 23.30
CA PRO A 36 35.17 57.68 21.86
C PRO A 36 35.02 56.16 21.58
N ILE A 37 34.12 55.80 20.67
CA ILE A 37 33.91 54.45 20.16
C ILE A 37 34.32 54.41 18.68
N GLY A 38 35.17 53.43 18.31
CA GLY A 38 35.56 53.18 16.94
C GLY A 38 34.62 52.21 16.24
N GLY A 39 34.41 52.35 14.96
CA GLY A 39 33.71 51.38 14.10
C GLY A 39 34.55 51.07 12.85
N LEU A 40 34.87 49.83 12.61
CA LEU A 40 35.53 49.33 11.41
C LEU A 40 34.56 48.56 10.54
N PHE A 41 34.39 48.99 9.30
CA PHE A 41 33.45 48.46 8.33
C PHE A 41 34.12 48.11 7.00
N ASN A 42 33.64 47.04 6.35
CA ASN A 42 34.07 46.74 4.99
C ASN A 42 33.30 47.63 3.99
N SER A 43 34.00 48.35 3.13
CA SER A 43 33.39 49.27 2.17
C SER A 43 32.56 48.60 1.07
N ARG A 44 32.69 47.26 0.89
CA ARG A 44 31.96 46.52 -0.13
C ARG A 44 30.73 45.78 0.42
N THR A 45 30.79 45.29 1.65
CA THR A 45 29.76 44.42 2.23
C THR A 45 28.95 45.07 3.35
N SER A 46 29.49 46.05 4.07
CA SER A 46 28.93 46.59 5.31
C SER A 46 28.44 48.03 5.19
N GLU A 47 28.03 48.48 4.01
CA GLU A 47 27.58 49.87 3.80
C GLU A 47 26.37 50.23 4.66
N SER A 48 25.37 49.30 4.78
CA SER A 48 24.20 49.52 5.61
C SER A 48 24.54 49.62 7.09
N SER A 49 25.46 48.80 7.56
CA SER A 49 25.95 48.76 8.95
C SER A 49 26.75 50.04 9.27
N TYR A 50 27.56 50.52 8.35
CA TYR A 50 28.26 51.81 8.45
C TYR A 50 27.27 52.96 8.58
N GLN A 51 26.27 53.03 7.73
CA GLN A 51 25.23 54.06 7.79
C GLN A 51 24.45 54.02 9.10
N ALA A 52 24.11 52.79 9.59
CA ALA A 52 23.45 52.60 10.86
C ALA A 52 24.30 53.10 12.02
N PHE A 53 25.58 52.78 12.06
CA PHE A 53 26.52 53.27 13.07
C PHE A 53 26.59 54.82 13.07
N GLU A 54 26.76 55.43 11.90
CA GLU A 54 26.80 56.88 11.74
C GLU A 54 25.49 57.56 12.20
N ARG A 55 24.35 57.04 11.80
CA ARG A 55 23.03 57.57 12.17
C ARG A 55 22.77 57.45 13.66
N ILE A 56 22.98 56.26 14.24
CA ILE A 56 22.77 56.03 15.66
C ILE A 56 23.74 56.83 16.53
N SER A 57 24.98 57.02 16.07
CA SER A 57 25.94 57.85 16.78
C SER A 57 25.56 59.33 16.80
N ARG A 58 24.86 59.85 15.78
CA ARG A 58 24.43 61.23 15.66
C ARG A 58 23.10 61.58 16.34
N LEU A 59 22.19 60.56 16.48
CA LEU A 59 20.80 60.72 16.90
C LEU A 59 20.59 60.99 18.40
N GLY A 60 21.59 61.21 19.21
CA GLY A 60 21.37 61.44 20.63
C GLY A 60 22.01 62.70 21.19
N GLY A 61 21.18 63.66 21.64
CA GLY A 61 21.68 64.76 22.50
C GLY A 61 22.10 64.22 23.88
N ALA A 62 23.27 64.44 24.36
CA ALA A 62 23.86 64.03 25.62
C ALA A 62 24.09 62.49 25.72
N LYS A 63 24.76 61.93 24.70
CA LYS A 63 25.21 60.53 24.77
C LYS A 63 26.48 60.39 25.62
N SER A 64 26.54 59.20 26.31
CA SER A 64 27.74 58.81 27.06
C SER A 64 28.95 58.50 26.15
N TYR A 65 28.76 58.50 24.83
CA TYR A 65 29.77 58.19 23.84
C TYR A 65 29.65 59.05 22.57
N HIS A 66 30.73 59.14 21.82
CA HIS A 66 30.76 59.68 20.44
C HIS A 66 31.39 58.62 19.50
N GLY A 67 30.75 58.36 18.36
CA GLY A 67 31.20 57.33 17.42
C GLY A 67 32.11 57.95 16.33
N ARG A 68 33.10 57.21 15.90
CA ARG A 68 33.97 57.51 14.73
C ARG A 68 34.00 56.20 13.89
N ALA A 69 33.58 56.26 12.67
CA ALA A 69 33.57 55.06 11.78
C ALA A 69 34.62 55.24 10.66
N LEU A 70 35.21 54.12 10.31
CA LEU A 70 36.10 53.97 9.15
C LEU A 70 35.65 52.86 8.26
N GLN A 71 35.68 53.12 6.94
CA GLN A 71 35.44 52.06 5.93
C GLN A 71 36.79 51.64 5.35
N SER A 72 37.11 50.37 5.49
CA SER A 72 38.32 49.77 4.92
C SER A 72 38.00 49.07 3.59
N GLN A 73 38.86 49.25 2.59
CA GLN A 73 38.75 48.59 1.29
C GLN A 73 39.53 47.26 1.23
N VAL A 74 40.51 47.09 2.08
CA VAL A 74 41.43 45.96 2.12
C VAL A 74 41.46 45.42 3.55
N VAL A 75 41.17 44.11 3.70
CA VAL A 75 41.18 43.44 5.00
C VAL A 75 42.46 42.61 5.09
N ASP A 76 43.57 43.28 5.47
CA ASP A 76 44.83 42.63 5.82
C ASP A 76 45.37 43.20 7.12
N SER A 77 46.29 42.46 7.78
CA SER A 77 46.84 42.84 9.10
C SER A 77 47.53 44.22 9.11
N TYR A 78 48.16 44.61 8.00
CA TYR A 78 48.85 45.92 7.94
C TYR A 78 47.87 47.07 7.75
N SER A 79 46.91 46.92 6.84
CA SER A 79 45.84 47.89 6.63
C SER A 79 45.00 48.06 7.89
N THR A 80 44.64 46.96 8.56
CA THR A 80 43.94 46.99 9.85
C THR A 80 44.70 47.75 10.91
N ALA A 81 46.02 47.52 11.05
CA ALA A 81 46.85 48.29 12.00
C ALA A 81 46.92 49.76 11.65
N LEU A 82 46.96 50.15 10.37
CA LEU A 82 46.92 51.55 9.92
C LEU A 82 45.56 52.22 10.22
N ASP A 83 44.45 51.49 9.97
CA ASP A 83 43.11 51.98 10.25
C ASP A 83 42.92 52.20 11.75
N LEU A 84 43.38 51.29 12.60
CA LEU A 84 43.37 51.45 14.07
C LEU A 84 44.23 52.62 14.52
N CYS A 85 45.41 52.85 13.89
CA CYS A 85 46.20 54.03 14.13
C CYS A 85 45.53 55.37 13.70
N SER A 86 44.70 55.29 12.65
CA SER A 86 43.99 56.51 12.17
C SER A 86 42.94 57.00 13.17
N PHE A 87 42.36 56.16 13.98
CA PHE A 87 41.44 56.54 15.07
C PHE A 87 42.13 57.41 16.11
N THR A 88 43.41 57.28 16.25
CA THR A 88 44.23 57.97 17.30
C THR A 88 45.07 59.14 16.79
N SER A 89 44.93 59.52 15.49
CA SER A 89 45.70 60.58 14.88
C SER A 89 45.51 61.93 15.56
N ASP A 90 44.35 62.15 16.19
CA ASP A 90 44.00 63.42 16.88
C ASP A 90 44.38 63.44 18.39
N GLY A 91 45.13 62.41 18.84
CA GLY A 91 45.53 62.21 20.26
C GLY A 91 44.43 61.71 21.21
N LYS A 92 43.31 61.40 20.71
CA LYS A 92 42.19 60.76 21.46
C LYS A 92 42.13 59.27 21.14
N GLY A 93 42.26 58.39 22.17
CA GLY A 93 42.10 56.96 21.99
C GLY A 93 40.64 56.54 21.80
N ILE A 94 40.38 55.22 21.73
CA ILE A 94 39.05 54.64 21.70
C ILE A 94 38.82 53.71 22.90
N ALA A 95 37.64 53.77 23.49
CA ALA A 95 37.25 52.96 24.66
C ALA A 95 36.68 51.60 24.25
N ALA A 96 36.06 51.53 23.10
CA ALA A 96 35.55 50.29 22.53
C ALA A 96 35.61 50.34 21.00
N LEU A 97 35.75 49.19 20.38
CA LEU A 97 35.85 49.03 18.94
C LEU A 97 34.78 48.07 18.45
N ILE A 98 33.93 48.52 17.55
CA ILE A 98 32.98 47.66 16.82
C ILE A 98 33.65 47.24 15.50
N ASP A 99 33.81 45.92 15.28
CA ASP A 99 34.36 45.35 14.06
C ASP A 99 33.34 44.48 13.34
N SER A 100 32.99 44.88 12.14
CA SER A 100 32.02 44.28 11.26
C SER A 100 32.67 43.58 10.05
N ARG A 101 34.00 43.46 10.07
CA ARG A 101 34.73 42.81 8.97
C ARG A 101 34.73 41.29 9.17
N PRO A 102 34.58 40.46 8.10
CA PRO A 102 34.69 39.03 8.20
C PRO A 102 36.13 38.65 8.58
N THR A 103 36.30 37.82 9.60
CA THR A 103 37.60 37.28 10.01
C THR A 103 37.81 35.90 9.41
N GLU A 104 38.90 35.77 8.64
CA GLU A 104 39.30 34.45 8.09
C GLU A 104 40.19 33.66 9.08
N GLY A 105 39.68 33.37 10.29
CA GLY A 105 40.42 32.54 11.25
C GLY A 105 40.94 33.24 12.47
N ILE A 106 41.89 32.60 13.19
CA ILE A 106 42.47 32.97 14.50
C ILE A 106 42.58 34.48 14.75
N CYS A 107 42.09 34.92 15.91
CA CYS A 107 42.20 36.28 16.46
C CYS A 107 43.00 37.26 15.62
N ASP A 108 42.30 38.04 14.87
CA ASP A 108 42.83 39.09 13.94
C ASP A 108 43.70 40.12 14.69
N THR A 109 44.43 40.91 13.91
CA THR A 109 45.22 42.08 14.38
C THR A 109 44.40 42.97 15.29
N THR A 110 43.12 43.11 15.06
CA THR A 110 42.17 43.89 15.87
C THR A 110 42.06 43.34 17.29
N CYS A 111 41.85 42.03 17.41
CA CYS A 111 41.76 41.32 18.67
C CYS A 111 43.06 41.43 19.47
N LEU A 112 44.22 41.17 18.84
CA LEU A 112 45.53 41.29 19.48
C LEU A 112 45.82 42.72 19.99
N ILE A 113 45.50 43.75 19.20
CA ILE A 113 45.69 45.16 19.61
C ILE A 113 44.71 45.50 20.74
N SER A 114 43.43 45.13 20.63
CA SER A 114 42.43 45.40 21.66
C SER A 114 42.79 44.74 23.00
N ASN A 115 43.30 43.52 23.00
CA ASN A 115 43.76 42.77 24.16
C ASN A 115 44.97 43.46 24.83
N ARG A 116 45.94 43.93 23.99
CA ARG A 116 47.13 44.62 24.48
C ARG A 116 46.83 45.93 25.20
N TYR A 117 45.85 46.71 24.70
CA TYR A 117 45.47 48.01 25.23
C TYR A 117 44.27 47.98 26.18
N ASN A 118 43.76 46.84 26.56
CA ASN A 118 42.55 46.63 27.36
C ASN A 118 41.32 47.38 26.79
N VAL A 119 41.15 47.42 25.48
CA VAL A 119 40.03 48.05 24.79
C VAL A 119 38.96 46.96 24.45
N ALA A 120 37.70 47.23 24.76
CA ALA A 120 36.64 46.28 24.45
C ALA A 120 36.47 46.14 22.93
N HIS A 121 36.70 44.97 22.39
CA HIS A 121 36.49 44.61 20.99
C HIS A 121 35.11 43.92 20.84
N LEU A 122 34.24 44.45 20.00
CA LEU A 122 32.88 43.99 19.77
C LEU A 122 32.81 43.43 18.36
N ALA A 123 32.98 42.12 18.28
CA ALA A 123 32.94 41.40 17.03
C ALA A 123 31.47 41.20 16.59
N ILE A 124 31.14 41.70 15.41
CA ILE A 124 29.80 41.59 14.84
C ILE A 124 29.72 40.44 13.83
N GLY A 125 30.84 40.13 13.17
CA GLY A 125 30.92 38.99 12.21
C GLY A 125 30.94 37.62 12.89
N TRP A 126 30.81 36.61 12.07
CA TRP A 126 30.96 35.23 12.48
C TRP A 126 32.43 34.89 12.75
N GLU A 127 32.74 34.25 13.88
CA GLU A 127 34.06 33.74 14.20
C GLU A 127 34.01 32.26 14.70
N PRO A 128 35.04 31.43 14.39
CA PRO A 128 35.18 30.10 14.92
C PRO A 128 35.42 30.10 16.44
N THR A 129 34.75 29.21 17.18
CA THR A 129 34.70 29.22 18.66
C THR A 129 36.02 28.95 19.39
N ASP A 130 36.99 28.32 18.75
CA ASP A 130 38.26 27.93 19.42
C ASP A 130 39.28 29.08 19.59
N THR A 131 39.02 30.25 19.00
CA THR A 131 39.99 31.37 18.98
C THR A 131 39.90 32.26 20.20
N LEU A 132 38.83 32.14 21.01
CA LEU A 132 38.55 33.06 22.13
C LEU A 132 39.20 32.70 23.45
N LYS A 133 39.82 31.51 23.60
CA LYS A 133 40.37 31.08 24.91
C LYS A 133 41.43 31.99 25.52
N ASP A 134 42.15 32.71 24.70
CA ASP A 134 43.22 33.63 25.11
C ASP A 134 42.85 35.13 24.95
N ASP A 135 41.63 35.42 24.41
CA ASP A 135 41.17 36.76 24.16
C ASP A 135 40.13 37.22 25.20
N ILE A 136 40.60 38.01 26.14
CA ILE A 136 39.77 38.40 27.27
C ILE A 136 38.86 39.61 26.92
N PHE A 137 39.24 40.47 25.97
CA PHE A 137 38.54 41.73 25.67
C PHE A 137 37.61 41.68 24.46
N THR A 138 37.49 40.55 23.76
CA THR A 138 36.55 40.37 22.65
C THR A 138 35.18 39.88 23.11
N PHE A 139 34.12 40.52 22.63
CA PHE A 139 32.72 40.19 22.85
C PHE A 139 32.07 39.81 21.53
N MET A 140 31.63 38.56 21.41
CA MET A 140 30.95 38.09 20.20
C MET A 140 29.46 38.40 20.28
N TYR A 141 29.01 39.38 19.48
CA TYR A 141 27.58 39.70 19.32
C TYR A 141 26.86 38.72 18.41
N TYR A 142 27.58 38.16 17.44
CA TYR A 142 27.06 37.09 16.62
C TYR A 142 26.86 35.82 17.47
N PRO A 143 25.73 35.11 17.33
CA PRO A 143 25.49 33.88 18.09
C PRO A 143 26.59 32.85 17.87
N PRO A 144 27.02 32.10 18.91
CA PRO A 144 28.03 31.04 18.77
C PRO A 144 27.61 29.95 17.76
N PRO A 145 28.52 29.56 16.84
CA PRO A 145 28.23 28.58 15.79
C PRO A 145 27.72 27.22 16.29
N ASP A 146 28.26 26.77 17.41
CA ASP A 146 27.83 25.53 18.09
C ASP A 146 26.35 25.58 18.50
N LEU A 147 25.87 26.71 19.05
CA LEU A 147 24.48 26.91 19.43
C LEU A 147 23.55 27.07 18.21
N ILE A 148 24.02 27.73 17.16
CA ILE A 148 23.27 27.81 15.88
C ILE A 148 23.13 26.42 15.26
N SER A 149 24.23 25.66 15.17
CA SER A 149 24.22 24.28 14.66
C SER A 149 23.27 23.39 15.45
N LYS A 150 23.25 23.55 16.78
CA LYS A 150 22.34 22.85 17.68
C LYS A 150 20.88 23.21 17.43
N ALA A 151 20.57 24.48 17.19
CA ALA A 151 19.23 24.91 16.84
C ALA A 151 18.73 24.25 15.55
N TYR A 152 19.56 24.21 14.50
CA TYR A 152 19.23 23.52 13.26
C TYR A 152 19.13 22.00 13.44
N ALA A 153 19.99 21.38 14.26
CA ALA A 153 19.87 19.97 14.57
C ALA A 153 18.55 19.64 15.29
N THR A 154 18.10 20.52 16.19
CA THR A 154 16.79 20.39 16.85
C THR A 154 15.64 20.59 15.87
N LEU A 155 15.75 21.54 14.92
CA LEU A 155 14.76 21.74 13.85
C LEU A 155 14.64 20.50 12.95
N ILE A 156 15.76 19.90 12.54
CA ILE A 156 15.78 18.70 11.70
C ILE A 156 15.10 17.52 12.41
N LYS A 157 15.33 17.38 13.73
CA LYS A 157 14.66 16.37 14.55
C LYS A 157 13.15 16.62 14.66
N ASP A 158 12.76 17.89 14.87
CA ASP A 158 11.34 18.28 14.95
C ASP A 158 10.60 18.10 13.62
N LEU A 159 11.30 18.20 12.50
CA LEU A 159 10.81 17.92 11.15
C LEU A 159 10.90 16.43 10.75
N GLU A 160 11.41 15.57 11.63
CA GLU A 160 11.57 14.13 11.42
C GLU A 160 12.38 13.77 10.15
N TRP A 161 13.41 14.54 9.82
CA TRP A 161 14.25 14.25 8.67
C TRP A 161 15.26 13.16 8.98
N ASP A 162 15.14 12.01 8.33
CA ASP A 162 16.04 10.87 8.53
C ASP A 162 17.21 10.84 7.53
N LYS A 163 16.97 11.31 6.30
CA LYS A 163 17.96 11.36 5.22
C LYS A 163 17.90 12.69 4.49
N PHE A 164 19.01 13.39 4.42
CA PHE A 164 19.08 14.70 3.79
C PHE A 164 20.42 14.98 3.13
N THR A 165 20.49 16.06 2.33
CA THR A 165 21.71 16.53 1.69
C THR A 165 22.14 17.86 2.30
N ILE A 166 23.42 18.03 2.56
CA ILE A 166 24.04 19.30 2.90
C ILE A 166 24.69 19.86 1.64
N LEU A 167 24.21 21.02 1.22
CA LEU A 167 24.70 21.82 0.10
C LEU A 167 25.46 23.00 0.70
N TYR A 168 26.71 23.17 0.37
CA TYR A 168 27.58 24.19 0.98
C TYR A 168 28.48 24.86 -0.04
N GLU A 169 28.86 26.11 0.22
CA GLU A 169 29.77 26.90 -0.63
C GLU A 169 31.22 26.78 -0.16
N ASP A 170 31.46 26.96 1.13
CA ASP A 170 32.80 27.07 1.72
C ASP A 170 33.05 26.02 2.80
N ASP A 171 34.33 25.75 3.11
CA ASP A 171 34.72 24.78 4.11
C ASP A 171 34.33 25.17 5.55
N GLY A 172 34.06 26.43 5.82
CA GLY A 172 33.55 26.93 7.09
C GLY A 172 32.19 26.36 7.46
N SER A 173 31.42 25.83 6.46
CA SER A 173 30.16 25.12 6.65
C SER A 173 30.30 23.92 7.56
N PHE A 174 31.44 23.23 7.56
CA PHE A 174 31.66 22.08 8.43
C PHE A 174 31.73 22.47 9.91
N ILE A 175 32.19 23.71 10.20
CA ILE A 175 32.19 24.25 11.57
C ILE A 175 30.78 24.73 11.93
N ARG A 176 30.13 25.48 11.02
CA ARG A 176 28.77 26.00 11.25
C ARG A 176 27.73 24.91 11.43
N LEU A 177 27.92 23.71 10.84
CA LEU A 177 26.97 22.60 10.86
C LEU A 177 27.46 21.40 11.69
N GLN A 178 28.49 21.57 12.52
CA GLN A 178 29.17 20.50 13.24
C GLN A 178 28.22 19.66 14.11
N GLU A 179 27.30 20.28 14.84
CA GLU A 179 26.36 19.56 15.71
C GLU A 179 25.35 18.74 14.90
N ILE A 180 25.00 19.18 13.69
CA ILE A 180 24.18 18.38 12.77
C ILE A 180 24.96 17.14 12.34
N ILE A 181 26.23 17.31 11.96
CA ILE A 181 27.09 16.21 11.52
C ILE A 181 27.32 15.19 12.64
N ASN A 182 27.52 15.67 13.88
CA ASN A 182 27.76 14.82 15.06
C ASN A 182 26.52 14.05 15.50
N THR A 183 25.33 14.59 15.28
CA THR A 183 24.07 14.01 15.76
C THR A 183 23.64 12.78 14.98
N TRP A 184 23.97 12.67 13.68
CA TRP A 184 23.59 11.55 12.81
C TRP A 184 24.73 10.53 12.68
N PRO A 185 24.50 9.24 12.96
CA PRO A 185 25.54 8.21 12.97
C PRO A 185 26.13 7.97 11.57
N GLN A 186 27.44 7.84 11.51
CA GLN A 186 28.20 7.70 10.25
C GLN A 186 28.12 6.30 9.61
N GLU A 187 27.57 5.30 10.28
CA GLU A 187 27.54 3.90 9.82
C GLU A 187 26.70 3.62 8.57
N ASN A 188 25.73 4.48 8.29
CA ASN A 188 25.01 4.51 7.01
C ASN A 188 24.98 5.98 6.57
N PRO A 189 25.53 6.36 5.41
CA PRO A 189 25.54 7.76 5.00
C PRO A 189 24.09 8.25 4.73
N ARG A 190 23.43 8.70 5.81
CA ARG A 190 22.12 9.36 5.73
C ARG A 190 22.28 10.81 5.28
N ILE A 191 23.50 11.34 5.38
CA ILE A 191 23.85 12.69 4.98
C ILE A 191 24.70 12.62 3.71
N LEU A 192 24.29 13.32 2.69
CA LEU A 192 25.02 13.50 1.45
C LEU A 192 25.58 14.93 1.41
N PHE A 193 26.90 15.08 1.26
CA PHE A 193 27.55 16.41 1.15
C PHE A 193 27.82 16.74 -0.31
N ARG A 194 27.51 17.98 -0.73
CA ARG A 194 27.86 18.50 -2.05
C ARG A 194 28.28 19.97 -1.95
N GLN A 195 29.45 20.28 -2.45
CA GLN A 195 29.92 21.63 -2.59
C GLN A 195 29.30 22.28 -3.84
N LEU A 196 28.87 23.53 -3.69
CA LEU A 196 28.32 24.36 -4.75
C LEU A 196 29.38 25.35 -5.19
N ASP A 197 29.37 25.66 -6.47
CA ASP A 197 30.24 26.72 -7.05
C ASP A 197 29.45 28.03 -7.15
N PRO A 198 29.83 29.07 -6.39
CA PRO A 198 29.13 30.37 -6.43
C PRO A 198 29.16 31.01 -7.81
N GLU A 199 30.21 30.81 -8.61
CA GLU A 199 30.35 31.42 -9.94
C GLU A 199 29.94 30.48 -11.08
N GLY A 200 29.89 29.16 -10.81
CA GLY A 200 29.60 28.12 -11.80
C GLY A 200 28.10 27.78 -11.98
N ASP A 201 27.85 26.75 -12.78
CA ASP A 201 26.51 26.15 -13.00
C ASP A 201 26.42 24.83 -12.22
N ASN A 202 25.52 24.76 -11.24
CA ASN A 202 25.34 23.62 -10.34
C ASN A 202 24.25 22.63 -10.78
N LYS A 203 23.64 22.82 -11.94
CA LYS A 203 22.51 22.00 -12.41
C LYS A 203 22.81 20.49 -12.47
N GLU A 204 24.03 20.09 -12.82
CA GLU A 204 24.40 18.68 -12.84
C GLU A 204 24.50 18.10 -11.42
N ILE A 205 24.90 18.87 -10.42
CA ILE A 205 24.90 18.48 -9.00
C ILE A 205 23.45 18.28 -8.54
N PHE A 206 22.55 19.22 -8.78
CA PHE A 206 21.14 19.12 -8.44
C PHE A 206 20.46 17.95 -9.15
N LYS A 207 20.74 17.75 -10.44
CA LYS A 207 20.23 16.60 -11.21
C LYS A 207 20.67 15.27 -10.61
N HIS A 208 21.91 15.14 -10.16
CA HIS A 208 22.39 13.96 -9.49
C HIS A 208 21.65 13.72 -8.17
N ILE A 209 21.45 14.75 -7.34
CA ILE A 209 20.79 14.67 -6.04
C ILE A 209 19.33 14.25 -6.21
N PHE A 210 18.57 14.93 -7.06
CA PHE A 210 17.12 14.71 -7.19
C PHE A 210 16.80 13.44 -7.98
N LYS A 211 17.51 13.16 -9.07
CA LYS A 211 17.19 12.04 -10.00
C LYS A 211 17.95 10.76 -9.71
N VAL A 212 19.15 10.82 -9.16
CA VAL A 212 19.96 9.63 -8.88
C VAL A 212 19.91 9.26 -7.41
N ALA A 213 20.25 10.18 -6.50
CA ALA A 213 20.22 9.94 -5.05
C ALA A 213 18.79 9.96 -4.47
N ARG A 214 17.84 10.65 -5.13
CA ARG A 214 16.42 10.76 -4.77
C ARG A 214 16.22 11.19 -3.33
N ILE A 215 16.89 12.26 -2.94
CA ILE A 215 16.76 12.88 -1.63
C ILE A 215 15.89 14.12 -1.81
N SER A 216 14.88 14.29 -0.95
CA SER A 216 13.93 15.40 -1.00
C SER A 216 14.21 16.48 0.04
N TYR A 217 15.07 16.21 1.01
CA TYR A 217 15.40 17.12 2.12
C TYR A 217 16.80 17.67 1.98
N HIS A 218 16.94 18.99 2.08
CA HIS A 218 18.20 19.69 1.79
C HIS A 218 18.45 20.77 2.81
N ILE A 219 19.70 20.85 3.28
CA ILE A 219 20.23 21.97 4.05
C ILE A 219 21.12 22.77 3.10
N LEU A 220 20.85 24.05 2.96
CA LEU A 220 21.61 24.95 2.11
C LEU A 220 22.34 25.99 2.97
N ASP A 221 23.68 25.87 3.02
CA ASP A 221 24.57 26.75 3.72
C ASP A 221 25.38 27.55 2.71
N CYS A 222 24.95 28.78 2.42
CA CYS A 222 25.52 29.63 1.40
C CYS A 222 25.35 31.10 1.77
N ASP A 223 26.05 31.98 1.01
CA ASP A 223 25.83 33.40 1.10
C ASP A 223 24.39 33.75 0.72
N VAL A 224 23.82 34.74 1.42
CA VAL A 224 22.46 35.22 1.22
C VAL A 224 22.20 35.66 -0.24
N ASN A 225 23.18 36.24 -0.89
CA ASN A 225 23.09 36.73 -2.27
C ASN A 225 22.98 35.59 -3.30
N ASN A 226 23.48 34.40 -3.00
CA ASN A 226 23.49 33.23 -3.88
C ASN A 226 22.25 32.37 -3.75
N VAL A 227 21.49 32.49 -2.65
CA VAL A 227 20.29 31.68 -2.40
C VAL A 227 19.32 31.72 -3.58
N ARG A 228 19.05 32.93 -4.10
CA ARG A 228 18.13 33.12 -5.25
C ARG A 228 18.64 32.39 -6.49
N LYS A 229 19.93 32.49 -6.82
CA LYS A 229 20.55 31.81 -7.96
C LYS A 229 20.35 30.29 -7.86
N TYR A 230 20.64 29.71 -6.69
CA TYR A 230 20.48 28.27 -6.49
C TYR A 230 19.03 27.83 -6.57
N MET A 231 18.09 28.60 -6.04
CA MET A 231 16.66 28.27 -6.16
C MET A 231 16.17 28.33 -7.61
N GLU A 232 16.66 29.31 -8.43
CA GLU A 232 16.38 29.36 -9.87
C GLU A 232 16.97 28.16 -10.62
N GLU A 233 18.18 27.72 -10.30
CA GLU A 233 18.82 26.55 -10.90
C GLU A 233 18.09 25.25 -10.52
N ILE A 234 17.60 25.13 -9.27
CA ILE A 234 16.83 23.99 -8.78
C ILE A 234 15.52 23.84 -9.54
N VAL A 235 14.77 24.94 -9.72
CA VAL A 235 13.50 24.94 -10.47
C VAL A 235 13.72 24.53 -11.92
N GLN A 236 14.85 24.91 -12.54
CA GLN A 236 15.15 24.50 -13.92
C GLN A 236 15.47 23.01 -14.07
N VAL A 237 15.96 22.36 -13.01
CA VAL A 237 16.32 20.93 -13.01
C VAL A 237 15.15 20.06 -12.60
N GLU A 238 14.35 20.49 -11.63
CA GLU A 238 13.24 19.71 -11.06
C GLU A 238 11.92 20.44 -11.30
N ASN A 239 11.11 19.89 -12.21
CA ASN A 239 9.81 20.46 -12.57
C ASN A 239 8.76 20.38 -11.44
N ALA A 240 8.96 19.49 -10.49
CA ALA A 240 8.03 19.26 -9.37
C ALA A 240 8.70 19.58 -8.02
N THR A 241 9.09 20.84 -7.82
CA THR A 241 9.75 21.31 -6.59
C THR A 241 8.88 21.14 -5.33
N GLN A 242 7.58 20.91 -5.48
CA GLN A 242 6.67 20.64 -4.36
C GLN A 242 7.04 19.42 -3.50
N TYR A 243 7.89 18.52 -4.02
CA TYR A 243 8.39 17.38 -3.26
C TYR A 243 9.70 17.68 -2.51
N LEU A 244 10.23 18.89 -2.66
CA LEU A 244 11.48 19.30 -2.07
C LEU A 244 11.25 20.17 -0.83
N SER A 245 12.11 20.00 0.17
CA SER A 245 12.13 20.83 1.38
C SER A 245 13.55 21.29 1.67
N PHE A 246 13.70 22.59 1.94
CA PHE A 246 14.99 23.23 2.21
C PHE A 246 15.01 23.87 3.59
N ILE A 247 16.13 23.74 4.27
CA ILE A 247 16.49 24.57 5.43
C ILE A 247 17.65 25.47 4.99
N LEU A 248 17.44 26.78 5.06
CA LEU A 248 18.45 27.80 4.80
C LEU A 248 19.10 28.17 6.13
N THR A 249 20.42 28.07 6.21
CA THR A 249 21.15 28.23 7.47
C THR A 249 21.64 29.64 7.72
N ASN A 250 21.70 30.49 6.70
CA ASN A 250 22.09 31.90 6.86
C ASN A 250 20.97 32.66 7.59
N LEU A 251 21.30 33.36 8.67
CA LEU A 251 20.34 34.05 9.52
C LEU A 251 19.70 35.29 8.87
N ASP A 252 20.21 35.72 7.70
CA ASP A 252 19.65 36.81 6.91
C ASP A 252 18.71 36.37 5.80
N THR A 253 18.52 35.08 5.61
CA THR A 253 17.68 34.58 4.52
C THR A 253 16.22 35.01 4.60
N TYR A 254 15.72 35.39 5.76
CA TYR A 254 14.37 35.94 5.93
C TYR A 254 14.16 37.28 5.20
N THR A 255 15.23 37.94 4.81
CA THR A 255 15.19 39.22 4.07
C THR A 255 15.04 39.05 2.56
N ILE A 256 15.20 37.80 2.04
CA ILE A 256 15.16 37.53 0.61
C ILE A 256 13.73 37.47 0.13
N ASN A 257 13.43 38.21 -0.93
CA ASN A 257 12.19 38.00 -1.67
C ASN A 257 12.39 36.92 -2.73
N LEU A 258 11.65 35.80 -2.59
CA LEU A 258 11.64 34.70 -3.55
C LEU A 258 10.43 34.75 -4.50
N GLU A 259 9.67 35.85 -4.52
CA GLU A 259 8.53 36.05 -5.42
C GLU A 259 8.94 36.01 -6.90
N ASP A 260 10.13 36.48 -7.19
CA ASP A 260 10.69 36.51 -8.54
C ASP A 260 11.18 35.12 -9.05
N VAL A 261 11.23 34.06 -8.19
CA VAL A 261 11.59 32.72 -8.62
C VAL A 261 10.33 31.99 -9.07
N PRO A 262 10.09 31.90 -10.41
CA PRO A 262 8.88 31.33 -10.93
C PRO A 262 8.84 29.84 -10.58
N ASP A 263 7.64 29.36 -10.25
CA ASP A 263 7.38 27.93 -10.06
C ASP A 263 8.07 27.24 -8.86
N LEU A 264 8.61 28.00 -7.92
CA LEU A 264 9.17 27.45 -6.68
C LEU A 264 8.04 27.05 -5.73
N MET A 265 7.80 25.74 -5.65
CA MET A 265 6.77 25.12 -4.76
C MET A 265 7.39 24.42 -3.56
N ALA A 266 8.72 24.47 -3.39
CA ALA A 266 9.43 23.84 -2.30
C ALA A 266 9.06 24.44 -0.94
N ASN A 267 9.06 23.60 0.08
CA ASN A 267 9.01 24.09 1.46
C ASN A 267 10.38 24.66 1.82
N VAL A 268 10.40 25.92 2.19
CA VAL A 268 11.65 26.60 2.61
C VAL A 268 11.49 27.06 4.04
N SER A 269 12.42 26.65 4.88
CA SER A 269 12.48 26.98 6.31
C SER A 269 13.77 27.73 6.62
N THR A 270 13.71 28.68 7.53
CA THR A 270 14.89 29.41 8.01
C THR A 270 14.73 29.82 9.46
N MET A 271 15.84 30.11 10.11
CA MET A 271 15.84 30.75 11.42
C MET A 271 16.51 32.14 11.32
N HIS A 272 16.03 33.10 12.08
CA HIS A 272 16.59 34.44 12.16
C HIS A 272 16.62 34.95 13.60
N LEU A 273 17.50 35.89 13.86
CA LEU A 273 17.70 36.43 15.21
C LEU A 273 16.96 37.75 15.43
N THR A 274 16.64 38.47 14.35
CA THR A 274 16.04 39.79 14.41
C THR A 274 14.57 39.77 14.76
N THR A 275 14.14 40.65 15.66
CA THR A 275 12.74 40.87 15.99
C THR A 275 12.07 41.81 14.97
N THR A 276 10.86 41.50 14.55
CA THR A 276 10.05 42.23 13.55
C THR A 276 9.46 43.54 14.09
N ASN A 277 10.04 44.17 15.14
CA ASN A 277 9.50 45.38 15.72
C ASN A 277 9.86 46.62 14.87
N THR A 278 9.01 46.89 13.88
CA THR A 278 9.16 48.01 12.91
C THR A 278 9.18 49.40 13.54
N ASP A 279 8.50 49.63 14.66
CA ASP A 279 8.41 50.97 15.29
C ASP A 279 9.76 51.41 15.87
N ARG A 280 10.51 50.50 16.44
CA ARG A 280 11.83 50.77 17.05
C ARG A 280 12.89 51.15 16.00
N TRP A 281 12.79 50.59 14.78
CA TRP A 281 13.64 50.96 13.66
C TRP A 281 13.31 52.37 13.14
N ARG A 282 12.02 52.74 13.10
CA ARG A 282 11.58 54.09 12.74
C ARG A 282 12.08 55.15 13.73
N ASP A 283 12.13 54.84 15.02
CA ASP A 283 12.70 55.67 16.06
C ASP A 283 14.19 55.98 15.83
N LEU A 284 14.91 55.04 15.19
CA LEU A 284 16.30 55.22 14.80
C LEU A 284 16.48 55.91 13.42
N GLY A 285 15.38 56.36 12.80
CA GLY A 285 15.39 56.98 11.48
C GLY A 285 15.63 56.03 10.31
N MET A 286 15.46 54.72 10.54
CA MET A 286 15.48 53.69 9.51
C MET A 286 14.05 53.31 9.13
N ASN A 287 13.78 53.18 7.84
CA ASN A 287 12.46 52.77 7.37
C ASN A 287 12.45 51.26 7.00
N PRO A 288 11.92 50.39 7.87
CA PRO A 288 11.93 48.95 7.64
C PRO A 288 11.09 48.53 6.42
N ASP A 289 10.23 49.38 5.90
CA ASP A 289 9.43 49.16 4.72
C ASP A 289 10.20 49.34 3.40
N VAL A 290 11.36 50.02 3.46
CA VAL A 290 12.19 50.36 2.30
C VAL A 290 13.60 49.79 2.41
N ASP A 291 14.14 49.79 3.65
CA ASP A 291 15.50 49.32 3.92
C ASP A 291 15.49 47.88 4.37
N THR A 292 16.08 46.94 3.62
CA THR A 292 16.34 45.58 4.08
C THR A 292 17.33 45.61 5.25
N ILE A 293 16.85 45.35 6.45
CA ILE A 293 17.68 45.37 7.65
C ILE A 293 18.34 44.01 7.82
N GLN A 294 19.61 43.91 7.51
CA GLN A 294 20.46 42.75 7.71
C GLN A 294 20.81 42.55 9.18
N LEU A 295 21.11 41.31 9.57
CA LEU A 295 21.51 40.93 10.94
C LEU A 295 22.71 41.79 11.43
N GLU A 296 23.71 42.00 10.58
CA GLU A 296 24.88 42.84 10.88
C GLU A 296 24.49 44.24 11.32
N THR A 297 23.56 44.87 10.62
CA THR A 297 23.03 46.20 10.96
C THR A 297 22.33 46.20 12.33
N ALA A 298 21.57 45.13 12.63
CA ALA A 298 20.88 44.95 13.90
C ALA A 298 21.89 44.74 15.05
N LEU A 299 22.94 43.97 14.82
CA LEU A 299 23.99 43.72 15.81
C LEU A 299 24.81 44.96 16.11
N VAL A 300 25.10 45.82 15.12
CA VAL A 300 25.74 47.13 15.32
C VAL A 300 24.87 48.01 16.20
N ALA A 301 23.59 48.09 15.95
CA ALA A 301 22.65 48.89 16.76
C ALA A 301 22.57 48.34 18.20
N ASP A 302 22.59 47.04 18.35
CA ASP A 302 22.55 46.36 19.63
C ASP A 302 23.86 46.56 20.42
N ALA A 303 25.00 46.47 19.77
CA ALA A 303 26.30 46.76 20.35
C ALA A 303 26.40 48.21 20.87
N LEU A 304 25.94 49.21 20.07
CA LEU A 304 25.89 50.61 20.49
C LEU A 304 24.94 50.81 21.68
N THR A 305 23.79 50.17 21.69
CA THR A 305 22.81 50.23 22.79
C THR A 305 23.38 49.63 24.07
N HIS A 306 24.05 48.47 23.94
CA HIS A 306 24.65 47.77 25.09
C HIS A 306 25.82 48.57 25.69
N ILE A 307 26.72 49.08 24.85
CA ILE A 307 27.81 49.97 25.29
C ILE A 307 27.26 51.22 25.97
N GLU A 308 26.25 51.86 25.42
CA GLU A 308 25.64 53.05 26.02
C GLU A 308 25.15 52.74 27.45
N LYS A 309 24.51 51.60 27.63
CA LYS A 309 24.02 51.14 28.93
C LYS A 309 25.18 50.85 29.90
N ALA A 310 26.23 50.18 29.40
CA ALA A 310 27.41 49.86 30.20
C ALA A 310 28.18 51.14 30.64
N MET A 311 28.31 52.09 29.72
CA MET A 311 28.95 53.36 30.02
C MET A 311 28.15 54.25 30.97
N LYS A 312 26.80 54.23 30.89
CA LYS A 312 25.93 54.89 31.88
C LYS A 312 26.10 54.28 33.27
N LYS A 313 26.19 52.95 33.34
CA LYS A 313 26.48 52.24 34.62
C LYS A 313 27.86 52.63 35.18
N MET A 314 28.88 52.67 34.34
CA MET A 314 30.23 53.08 34.73
C MET A 314 30.26 54.53 35.24
N GLN A 315 29.42 55.42 34.73
CA GLN A 315 29.28 56.86 35.15
C GLN A 315 28.37 57.02 36.39
N GLY A 316 27.80 55.95 36.94
CA GLY A 316 26.91 56.02 38.10
C GLY A 316 25.53 56.64 37.81
N GLN A 317 25.10 56.72 36.53
CA GLN A 317 23.88 57.37 36.13
C GLN A 317 22.67 56.41 36.15
N ASP A 318 22.84 55.14 36.53
CA ASP A 318 21.74 54.15 36.58
C ASP A 318 21.07 54.21 37.97
N GLU A 319 19.83 54.64 38.00
CA GLU A 319 19.08 54.90 39.25
C GLU A 319 18.79 53.63 40.08
N ASN A 320 18.95 52.44 39.55
CA ASN A 320 18.55 51.18 40.18
C ASN A 320 19.66 50.41 40.88
N GLU A 321 20.94 50.73 40.71
CA GLU A 321 22.03 49.96 41.31
C GLU A 321 23.07 50.85 41.96
N ARG A 322 22.90 51.16 43.27
CA ARG A 322 23.84 51.93 44.11
C ARG A 322 25.13 51.20 44.52
N LYS A 323 25.62 50.21 43.76
CA LYS A 323 26.73 49.35 44.20
C LYS A 323 28.03 49.45 43.41
N PHE A 324 28.11 50.29 42.41
CA PHE A 324 29.38 50.49 41.70
C PHE A 324 30.14 51.70 42.26
N THR A 325 31.44 51.49 42.54
CA THR A 325 32.36 52.57 42.93
C THR A 325 32.40 53.56 41.78
N ILE A 326 31.94 54.80 42.04
CA ILE A 326 32.08 55.92 41.09
C ILE A 326 33.59 56.12 40.89
N VAL A 327 34.05 55.95 39.65
CA VAL A 327 35.45 56.17 39.29
C VAL A 327 35.63 57.66 39.17
N GLU A 328 36.24 58.28 40.20
CA GLU A 328 36.50 59.73 40.29
C GLU A 328 37.58 60.17 39.29
N ASP A 329 38.50 59.31 38.85
CA ASP A 329 39.56 59.57 37.89
C ASP A 329 39.32 58.91 36.54
N PHE A 330 38.76 59.68 35.58
CA PHE A 330 38.63 59.25 34.20
C PHE A 330 39.98 59.42 33.45
N THR A 331 40.67 58.27 33.26
CA THR A 331 41.81 58.22 32.35
C THR A 331 41.34 58.18 30.93
N GLU A 332 41.93 59.01 30.05
CA GLU A 332 41.63 58.97 28.64
C GLU A 332 42.05 57.62 28.04
N PRO A 333 41.24 57.02 27.13
CA PRO A 333 41.59 55.75 26.47
C PRO A 333 42.91 55.92 25.68
N PRO A 334 43.70 54.82 25.59
CA PRO A 334 44.99 54.87 24.90
C PRO A 334 44.83 54.97 23.39
N GLY A 335 45.84 55.61 22.78
CA GLY A 335 46.01 55.60 21.33
C GLY A 335 46.46 54.18 20.87
N LEU A 336 45.82 53.63 19.90
CA LEU A 336 46.08 52.25 19.38
C LEU A 336 47.29 52.18 18.40
N CYS A 337 48.16 53.15 18.38
CA CYS A 337 49.34 53.17 17.52
C CYS A 337 50.55 52.45 18.08
N LEU A 338 51.07 51.44 17.33
CA LEU A 338 52.25 50.65 17.68
C LEU A 338 53.59 51.43 17.62
N LYS A 339 53.55 52.77 17.52
CA LYS A 339 54.76 53.58 17.32
C LYS A 339 55.74 53.60 18.46
N ASP A 340 55.36 53.40 19.69
CA ASP A 340 56.20 53.42 20.86
C ASP A 340 56.63 52.04 21.35
N SER A 341 57.69 51.52 20.73
CA SER A 341 58.26 50.21 21.09
C SER A 341 59.06 50.19 22.42
N LYS A 342 59.05 51.28 23.24
CA LYS A 342 59.80 51.41 24.49
C LYS A 342 58.96 51.65 25.72
N ALA A 343 57.64 51.72 25.65
CA ALA A 343 56.79 51.76 26.82
C ALA A 343 56.70 50.38 27.45
N ASP A 344 56.87 50.22 28.76
CA ASP A 344 56.63 48.98 29.47
C ASP A 344 55.24 48.49 29.22
N TYR A 345 55.09 47.20 29.07
CA TYR A 345 53.83 46.55 28.68
C TYR A 345 52.62 46.92 29.57
N GLU A 346 52.83 47.14 30.84
CA GLU A 346 51.84 47.54 31.84
C GLU A 346 51.38 49.00 31.77
N GLU A 347 52.21 49.95 31.27
CA GLU A 347 51.84 51.35 31.19
C GLU A 347 50.97 51.67 29.97
N ALA A 348 50.90 50.79 28.98
CA ALA A 348 50.17 51.07 27.76
C ALA A 348 48.66 50.63 27.86
N ALA A 349 48.31 49.75 28.81
CA ALA A 349 46.97 49.25 28.96
C ALA A 349 46.03 50.30 29.64
N TRP A 350 44.81 50.39 29.12
CA TRP A 350 43.80 51.29 29.66
C TRP A 350 43.32 50.81 31.03
N ALA A 351 43.53 51.58 32.07
CA ALA A 351 43.20 51.20 33.43
C ALA A 351 41.69 50.91 33.64
N LEU A 352 40.83 51.62 32.93
CA LEU A 352 39.37 51.43 33.02
C LEU A 352 38.85 50.29 32.13
N GLY A 353 39.64 49.71 31.23
CA GLY A 353 39.23 48.69 30.31
C GLY A 353 38.73 47.44 31.04
N GLN A 354 39.40 47.00 32.07
CA GLN A 354 39.00 45.87 32.91
C GLN A 354 37.61 46.11 33.53
N ASN A 355 37.38 47.29 34.08
CA ASN A 355 36.09 47.68 34.64
C ASN A 355 34.98 47.68 33.59
N LEU A 356 35.28 48.22 32.40
CA LEU A 356 34.31 48.18 31.28
C LEU A 356 33.97 46.76 30.86
N ARG A 357 34.97 45.85 30.80
CA ARG A 357 34.75 44.43 30.51
C ARG A 357 33.80 43.82 31.52
N GLU A 358 34.07 43.99 32.82
CA GLU A 358 33.22 43.41 33.90
C GLU A 358 31.79 43.96 33.85
N ILE A 359 31.64 45.25 33.57
CA ILE A 359 30.34 45.88 33.41
C ILE A 359 29.60 45.35 32.16
N LEU A 360 30.29 45.15 31.02
CA LEU A 360 29.70 44.57 29.79
C LEU A 360 29.19 43.14 30.04
N ILE A 361 29.96 42.29 30.73
CA ILE A 361 29.52 40.92 31.06
C ILE A 361 28.27 40.94 31.96
N ASN A 362 28.26 41.82 32.97
CA ASN A 362 27.18 41.92 33.95
C ASN A 362 26.02 42.80 33.54
N THR A 363 26.06 43.39 32.35
CA THR A 363 24.97 44.24 31.85
C THR A 363 24.11 43.44 30.86
N THR A 364 22.85 43.21 31.18
CA THR A 364 21.89 42.67 30.25
C THR A 364 21.19 43.80 29.51
N ALA A 365 21.09 43.71 28.21
CA ALA A 365 20.35 44.66 27.38
C ALA A 365 19.33 43.90 26.51
N ARG A 366 18.26 44.55 26.11
CA ARG A 366 17.31 44.04 25.15
C ARG A 366 17.40 44.84 23.87
N GLY A 367 17.95 44.23 22.84
CA GLY A 367 18.21 44.80 21.55
C GLY A 367 17.19 44.43 20.48
N PHE A 368 17.54 44.66 19.23
CA PHE A 368 16.81 44.27 18.02
C PHE A 368 16.91 42.77 17.77
N THR A 369 18.01 42.15 18.26
CA THR A 369 18.27 40.71 18.17
C THR A 369 17.90 39.98 19.46
N GLY A 370 16.99 40.56 20.28
CA GLY A 370 16.53 39.97 21.52
C GLY A 370 17.41 40.30 22.72
N ASN A 371 17.63 39.34 23.62
CA ASN A 371 18.46 39.53 24.80
C ASN A 371 19.93 39.52 24.45
N ILE A 372 20.68 40.45 25.02
CA ILE A 372 22.12 40.57 24.90
C ILE A 372 22.71 40.23 26.27
N GLU A 373 23.30 39.07 26.39
CA GLU A 373 23.96 38.54 27.58
C GLU A 373 25.22 37.80 27.16
N PHE A 374 26.29 37.93 27.91
CA PHE A 374 27.56 37.26 27.64
C PHE A 374 27.94 36.31 28.78
N ASP A 375 28.73 35.31 28.46
CA ASP A 375 29.41 34.47 29.43
C ASP A 375 30.75 35.10 29.86
N GLU A 376 31.52 34.40 30.73
CA GLU A 376 32.80 34.85 31.20
C GLU A 376 33.86 35.01 30.10
N ASP A 377 33.67 34.27 28.98
CA ASP A 377 34.55 34.26 27.82
C ASP A 377 34.13 35.29 26.73
N GLY A 378 33.11 36.13 26.99
CA GLY A 378 32.62 37.12 26.06
C GLY A 378 31.74 36.55 24.93
N ARG A 379 31.25 35.28 25.05
CA ARG A 379 30.36 34.66 24.07
C ARG A 379 28.90 34.96 24.40
N ARG A 380 28.08 35.19 23.39
CA ARG A 380 26.66 35.46 23.54
C ARG A 380 25.89 34.22 24.04
N LYS A 381 25.04 34.40 25.06
CA LYS A 381 24.18 33.38 25.64
C LYS A 381 22.73 33.86 25.79
N ASN A 382 21.81 32.93 26.10
CA ASN A 382 20.41 33.21 26.45
C ASN A 382 19.67 34.03 25.36
N PHE A 383 19.77 33.59 24.11
CA PHE A 383 19.09 34.19 22.99
C PHE A 383 18.05 33.24 22.39
N MET A 384 17.16 33.81 21.58
CA MET A 384 16.11 33.06 20.89
C MET A 384 16.30 33.20 19.39
N LEU A 385 16.10 32.12 18.64
CA LEU A 385 16.03 32.13 17.19
C LEU A 385 14.58 31.98 16.75
N HIS A 386 14.13 32.89 15.91
CA HIS A 386 12.79 32.90 15.36
C HIS A 386 12.75 31.97 14.14
N TYR A 387 11.91 30.90 14.22
CA TYR A 387 11.70 29.96 13.13
C TYR A 387 10.61 30.46 12.19
N SER A 388 10.92 30.53 10.91
CA SER A 388 10.01 31.00 9.87
C SER A 388 9.97 30.06 8.69
N LYS A 389 8.81 29.97 8.04
CA LYS A 389 8.59 29.23 6.80
C LYS A 389 8.15 30.16 5.69
N LEU A 390 8.55 29.86 4.47
CA LEU A 390 8.11 30.56 3.28
C LEU A 390 6.62 30.31 3.03
N GLY A 391 5.82 31.37 3.09
CA GLY A 391 4.38 31.33 2.84
C GLY A 391 4.02 31.29 1.35
N HIS A 392 2.74 31.21 1.04
CA HIS A 392 2.22 31.20 -0.33
C HIS A 392 2.47 32.50 -1.08
N ASP A 393 2.53 33.59 -0.39
CA ASP A 393 2.85 34.93 -0.88
C ASP A 393 4.35 35.16 -1.08
N SER A 394 5.16 34.13 -1.03
CA SER A 394 6.63 34.18 -1.14
C SER A 394 7.34 35.01 -0.05
N GLN A 395 6.66 35.31 1.04
CA GLN A 395 7.22 35.92 2.23
C GLN A 395 7.41 34.90 3.35
N PHE A 396 8.42 35.09 4.19
CA PHE A 396 8.65 34.26 5.36
C PHE A 396 7.64 34.58 6.47
N ILE A 397 6.90 33.59 6.90
CA ILE A 397 5.89 33.67 7.96
C ILE A 397 6.48 33.06 9.24
N TYR A 398 6.41 33.80 10.33
CA TYR A 398 6.84 33.34 11.65
C TYR A 398 6.01 32.13 12.11
N VAL A 399 6.68 31.08 12.58
CA VAL A 399 6.07 29.83 13.05
C VAL A 399 6.27 29.65 14.54
N GLY A 400 7.43 29.97 15.09
CA GLY A 400 7.74 29.76 16.49
C GLY A 400 9.18 30.12 16.83
N ASP A 401 9.60 29.81 18.06
CA ASP A 401 10.90 30.19 18.61
C ASP A 401 11.68 28.95 19.09
N TRP A 402 12.98 28.97 18.81
CA TRP A 402 13.94 28.10 19.47
C TRP A 402 14.64 28.85 20.60
N ASP A 403 14.67 28.26 21.79
CA ASP A 403 15.27 28.84 23.01
C ASP A 403 16.60 28.15 23.30
N SER A 404 17.69 28.92 23.29
CA SER A 404 19.04 28.42 23.54
C SER A 404 19.22 27.80 24.93
N THR A 405 18.37 28.13 25.92
CA THR A 405 18.43 27.63 27.29
C THR A 405 17.73 26.28 27.43
N LYS A 406 16.67 26.04 26.66
CA LYS A 406 15.82 24.84 26.75
C LYS A 406 16.08 23.82 25.64
N ASP A 407 16.76 24.25 24.59
CA ASP A 407 17.00 23.44 23.38
C ASP A 407 15.72 22.82 22.82
N SER A 408 14.69 23.62 22.70
CA SER A 408 13.38 23.18 22.22
C SER A 408 12.72 24.26 21.37
N ILE A 409 11.94 23.82 20.36
CA ILE A 409 11.17 24.71 19.51
C ILE A 409 9.74 24.80 20.05
N THR A 410 9.29 26.03 20.30
CA THR A 410 7.88 26.31 20.63
C THR A 410 7.18 26.85 19.40
N LYS A 411 6.16 26.14 18.89
CA LYS A 411 5.38 26.56 17.73
C LYS A 411 4.17 27.36 18.19
N GLU A 412 4.05 28.60 17.73
CA GLU A 412 2.92 29.49 18.00
C GLU A 412 1.91 29.53 16.85
N ASN A 413 2.39 29.41 15.63
CA ASN A 413 1.56 29.49 14.43
C ASN A 413 1.69 28.21 13.58
N THR A 414 0.59 27.79 12.95
CA THR A 414 0.58 26.74 11.94
C THR A 414 0.59 27.39 10.57
N VAL A 415 1.64 27.18 9.80
CA VAL A 415 1.72 27.60 8.41
C VAL A 415 1.50 26.41 7.51
N THR A 416 0.50 26.49 6.62
CA THR A 416 0.26 25.47 5.61
C THR A 416 1.47 25.37 4.69
N ASP A 417 1.98 24.16 4.50
CA ASP A 417 3.15 23.94 3.67
C ASP A 417 2.91 24.39 2.22
N ARG A 418 3.84 25.17 1.68
CA ARG A 418 3.78 25.68 0.29
C ARG A 418 3.73 24.54 -0.73
N SER A 419 4.32 23.41 -0.42
CA SER A 419 4.27 22.19 -1.22
C SER A 419 2.85 21.65 -1.46
N MET A 420 1.87 22.05 -0.63
CA MET A 420 0.46 21.72 -0.84
C MET A 420 -0.23 22.63 -1.88
N THR A 421 0.44 23.66 -2.39
CA THR A 421 -0.07 24.46 -3.50
C THR A 421 0.28 23.78 -4.81
N LEU A 422 -0.72 23.38 -5.58
CA LEU A 422 -0.51 22.84 -6.92
C LEU A 422 -0.26 23.99 -7.93
N LYS A 423 0.70 23.77 -8.81
CA LYS A 423 0.93 24.60 -10.00
C LYS A 423 -0.30 24.68 -10.91
N SER A 424 -1.12 23.62 -10.88
CA SER A 424 -2.44 23.53 -11.51
C SER A 424 -3.34 22.78 -10.52
N ASN A 425 -4.57 23.22 -10.32
CA ASN A 425 -5.56 22.54 -9.48
C ASN A 425 -5.91 21.11 -9.96
N LYS A 426 -5.19 20.59 -10.95
CA LYS A 426 -5.46 19.33 -11.65
C LYS A 426 -4.42 18.28 -11.30
N ILE A 427 -4.85 17.21 -10.62
CA ILE A 427 -4.01 16.08 -10.21
C ILE A 427 -4.07 14.99 -11.27
N ARG A 428 -2.92 14.51 -11.71
CA ARG A 428 -2.78 13.45 -12.73
C ARG A 428 -2.82 12.08 -12.05
N VAL A 429 -3.84 11.30 -12.36
CA VAL A 429 -4.06 9.98 -11.78
C VAL A 429 -3.72 8.91 -12.81
N ALA A 430 -2.63 8.19 -12.59
CA ALA A 430 -2.23 7.06 -13.42
C ALA A 430 -3.10 5.83 -13.10
N THR A 431 -3.56 5.16 -14.12
CA THR A 431 -4.35 3.93 -13.97
C THR A 431 -4.10 2.96 -15.11
N ARG A 432 -4.52 1.70 -14.92
CA ARG A 432 -4.54 0.69 -15.97
C ARG A 432 -5.99 0.28 -16.29
N VAL A 433 -6.20 -0.18 -17.52
CA VAL A 433 -7.50 -0.70 -17.94
C VAL A 433 -7.70 -2.10 -17.36
N GLY A 434 -8.81 -2.29 -16.66
CA GLY A 434 -9.20 -3.58 -16.08
C GLY A 434 -10.48 -3.46 -15.26
N SER A 435 -11.48 -4.30 -15.58
CA SER A 435 -12.72 -4.40 -14.78
C SER A 435 -12.44 -5.05 -13.44
N PRO A 436 -13.08 -4.63 -12.34
CA PRO A 436 -14.08 -3.55 -12.23
C PRO A 436 -13.48 -2.16 -11.91
N TYR A 437 -12.15 -2.01 -11.91
CA TYR A 437 -11.47 -0.82 -11.43
C TYR A 437 -11.53 0.36 -12.38
N PHE A 438 -11.22 0.14 -13.65
CA PHE A 438 -11.22 1.20 -14.66
C PHE A 438 -11.54 0.67 -16.05
N VAL A 439 -12.57 1.23 -16.69
CA VAL A 439 -13.05 0.86 -18.03
C VAL A 439 -13.41 2.12 -18.80
N PHE A 440 -13.14 2.16 -20.10
CA PHE A 440 -13.63 3.24 -20.96
C PHE A 440 -15.15 3.12 -21.17
N THR A 441 -15.85 4.25 -21.11
CA THR A 441 -17.28 4.34 -21.38
C THR A 441 -17.57 4.06 -22.86
N GLN A 442 -18.65 3.33 -23.14
CA GLN A 442 -19.19 3.18 -24.48
C GLN A 442 -20.11 4.37 -24.82
N GLU A 443 -20.31 4.65 -26.12
CA GLU A 443 -21.07 5.83 -26.62
C GLU A 443 -22.50 6.00 -26.05
N ASN A 444 -23.06 4.98 -25.40
CA ASN A 444 -24.41 4.99 -24.82
C ASN A 444 -24.47 5.20 -23.30
N ASP A 445 -23.35 5.39 -22.63
CA ASP A 445 -23.30 5.54 -21.18
C ASP A 445 -23.58 6.98 -20.73
N THR A 446 -24.36 7.15 -19.68
CA THR A 446 -24.71 8.46 -19.08
C THR A 446 -23.62 9.04 -18.17
N SER A 447 -22.41 8.50 -18.17
CA SER A 447 -21.31 8.99 -17.35
C SER A 447 -20.82 10.37 -17.81
N PRO A 448 -20.56 11.31 -16.90
CA PRO A 448 -19.99 12.62 -17.25
C PRO A 448 -18.53 12.53 -17.73
N TYR A 449 -17.87 11.39 -17.55
CA TYR A 449 -16.48 11.15 -17.92
C TYR A 449 -16.38 10.08 -19.01
N PRO A 450 -15.35 10.11 -19.85
CA PRO A 450 -15.10 9.08 -20.87
C PRO A 450 -14.63 7.73 -20.28
N TYR A 451 -14.71 7.55 -18.99
CA TYR A 451 -14.28 6.37 -18.22
C TYR A 451 -15.17 6.14 -17.00
N ARG A 452 -15.25 4.91 -16.57
CA ARG A 452 -15.96 4.47 -15.36
C ARG A 452 -15.21 3.37 -14.63
N GLY A 453 -15.53 3.13 -13.38
CA GLY A 453 -14.93 2.07 -12.58
C GLY A 453 -14.88 2.41 -11.08
N TYR A 454 -14.61 1.39 -10.28
CA TYR A 454 -14.44 1.55 -8.83
C TYR A 454 -13.40 2.61 -8.48
N ALA A 455 -12.24 2.63 -9.18
CA ALA A 455 -11.18 3.60 -8.95
C ALA A 455 -11.62 5.04 -9.26
N VAL A 456 -12.47 5.22 -10.27
CA VAL A 456 -13.01 6.54 -10.65
C VAL A 456 -13.93 7.06 -9.57
N ASP A 457 -14.87 6.22 -9.12
CA ASP A 457 -15.80 6.60 -8.06
C ASP A 457 -15.08 6.87 -6.74
N LEU A 458 -14.10 6.03 -6.39
CA LEU A 458 -13.31 6.20 -5.16
C LEU A 458 -12.55 7.54 -5.17
N ILE A 459 -11.82 7.84 -6.24
CA ILE A 459 -11.10 9.12 -6.37
C ILE A 459 -12.07 10.29 -6.34
N SER A 460 -13.21 10.19 -7.03
CA SER A 460 -14.24 11.23 -7.00
C SER A 460 -14.76 11.51 -5.58
N GLU A 461 -15.04 10.47 -4.80
CA GLU A 461 -15.49 10.62 -3.41
C GLU A 461 -14.38 11.20 -2.50
N ILE A 462 -13.11 10.74 -2.66
CA ILE A 462 -11.97 11.29 -1.91
C ILE A 462 -11.82 12.79 -2.20
N PHE A 463 -11.82 13.19 -3.48
CA PHE A 463 -11.65 14.60 -3.84
C PHE A 463 -12.84 15.46 -3.42
N LYS A 464 -14.06 14.93 -3.42
CA LYS A 464 -15.24 15.64 -2.88
C LYS A 464 -15.10 15.91 -1.38
N LEU A 465 -14.57 14.93 -0.61
CA LEU A 465 -14.32 15.12 0.82
C LEU A 465 -13.22 16.15 1.06
N ILE A 466 -12.07 16.01 0.40
CA ILE A 466 -10.95 16.94 0.54
C ILE A 466 -11.37 18.36 0.18
N ASN A 467 -12.05 18.56 -0.95
CA ASN A 467 -12.51 19.88 -1.38
C ASN A 467 -13.52 20.50 -0.39
N LYS A 468 -14.34 19.68 0.26
CA LYS A 468 -15.32 20.13 1.27
C LYS A 468 -14.66 20.51 2.60
N GLU A 469 -13.74 19.68 3.07
CA GLU A 469 -13.09 19.83 4.40
C GLU A 469 -12.01 20.91 4.38
N GLU A 470 -11.12 20.88 3.40
CA GLU A 470 -9.99 21.79 3.29
C GLU A 470 -10.33 23.08 2.51
N LYS A 471 -11.55 23.20 1.97
CA LYS A 471 -12.04 24.34 1.18
C LYS A 471 -11.14 24.66 -0.04
N VAL A 472 -10.53 23.65 -0.61
CA VAL A 472 -9.75 23.74 -1.84
C VAL A 472 -10.60 23.32 -3.05
N ASN A 473 -10.15 23.61 -4.26
CA ASN A 473 -10.81 23.18 -5.49
C ASN A 473 -9.84 22.35 -6.32
N LEU A 474 -9.64 21.10 -5.92
CA LEU A 474 -8.80 20.14 -6.63
C LEU A 474 -9.61 19.40 -7.67
N GLU A 475 -9.09 19.32 -8.89
CA GLU A 475 -9.59 18.52 -9.99
C GLU A 475 -8.66 17.34 -10.25
N PHE A 476 -9.15 16.29 -10.88
CA PHE A 476 -8.35 15.14 -11.25
C PHE A 476 -8.54 14.78 -12.72
N GLU A 477 -7.50 14.20 -13.29
CA GLU A 477 -7.52 13.66 -14.65
C GLU A 477 -6.85 12.30 -14.67
N PHE A 478 -7.57 11.30 -15.19
CA PHE A 478 -7.00 9.98 -15.38
C PHE A 478 -6.24 9.89 -16.69
N TYR A 479 -5.11 9.21 -16.65
CA TYR A 479 -4.43 8.77 -17.86
C TYR A 479 -4.03 7.29 -17.77
N ARG A 480 -4.00 6.62 -18.90
CA ARG A 480 -3.61 5.23 -19.02
C ARG A 480 -2.11 5.09 -19.04
N VAL A 481 -1.59 4.19 -18.21
CA VAL A 481 -0.16 3.84 -18.19
C VAL A 481 0.19 3.02 -19.45
N ASP A 482 1.37 3.26 -20.01
CA ASP A 482 1.88 2.52 -21.16
C ASP A 482 1.91 1.01 -20.89
N HIS A 483 1.37 0.24 -21.85
CA HIS A 483 1.28 -1.23 -21.79
C HIS A 483 0.50 -1.81 -20.60
N ASP A 484 -0.29 -1.02 -19.86
CA ASP A 484 -1.07 -1.42 -18.69
C ASP A 484 -0.26 -2.18 -17.62
N GLN A 485 1.00 -1.77 -17.41
CA GLN A 485 1.90 -2.41 -16.46
C GLN A 485 1.82 -1.75 -15.08
N TYR A 486 1.73 -2.58 -14.02
CA TYR A 486 1.81 -2.09 -12.63
C TYR A 486 3.13 -1.40 -12.30
N GLY A 487 4.21 -1.90 -12.86
CA GLY A 487 5.56 -1.46 -12.60
C GLY A 487 6.38 -2.45 -11.77
N ASN A 488 7.51 -2.82 -12.35
CA ASN A 488 8.51 -3.69 -11.77
C ASN A 488 9.89 -3.09 -11.98
N GLN A 489 10.84 -3.40 -11.10
CA GLN A 489 12.22 -3.05 -11.30
C GLN A 489 12.78 -3.80 -12.52
N ILE A 490 13.41 -3.07 -13.43
CA ILE A 490 14.06 -3.66 -14.62
C ILE A 490 15.33 -4.36 -14.18
N ALA A 491 15.46 -5.65 -14.48
CA ALA A 491 16.60 -6.46 -14.06
C ALA A 491 17.93 -5.82 -14.48
N GLY A 492 18.86 -5.69 -13.52
CA GLY A 492 20.18 -5.10 -13.75
C GLY A 492 20.22 -3.57 -13.77
N THR A 493 19.10 -2.89 -13.50
CA THR A 493 19.02 -1.42 -13.41
C THR A 493 18.21 -1.01 -12.18
N ASN A 494 18.43 0.23 -11.71
CA ASN A 494 17.59 0.81 -10.66
C ASN A 494 16.32 1.51 -11.21
N LYS A 495 16.00 1.30 -12.49
CA LYS A 495 14.82 1.90 -13.12
C LYS A 495 13.59 1.03 -12.94
N TRP A 496 12.46 1.67 -12.79
CA TRP A 496 11.14 1.05 -12.73
C TRP A 496 10.37 1.34 -14.02
N ASN A 497 9.54 0.41 -14.45
CA ASN A 497 8.64 0.59 -15.58
C ASN A 497 7.19 0.78 -15.11
N GLY A 498 6.28 1.05 -16.05
CA GLY A 498 4.84 1.16 -15.81
C GLY A 498 4.47 2.24 -14.79
N MET A 499 3.35 2.06 -14.09
CA MET A 499 2.82 3.03 -13.13
C MET A 499 3.83 3.46 -12.06
N MET A 500 4.62 2.52 -11.53
CA MET A 500 5.67 2.85 -10.56
C MET A 500 6.73 3.76 -11.16
N GLY A 501 7.13 3.51 -12.43
CA GLY A 501 8.06 4.38 -13.14
C GLY A 501 7.51 5.78 -13.33
N ASP A 502 6.26 5.91 -13.74
CA ASP A 502 5.62 7.21 -13.97
C ASP A 502 5.47 8.05 -12.67
N LEU A 503 5.19 7.39 -11.54
CA LEU A 503 5.17 8.06 -10.23
C LEU A 503 6.57 8.53 -9.79
N ILE A 504 7.59 7.70 -10.00
CA ILE A 504 8.98 8.03 -9.65
C ILE A 504 9.53 9.16 -10.53
N GLU A 505 9.10 9.22 -11.79
CA GLU A 505 9.49 10.27 -12.74
C GLU A 505 8.58 11.50 -12.67
N HIS A 506 7.67 11.56 -11.69
CA HIS A 506 6.70 12.66 -11.51
C HIS A 506 5.84 12.96 -12.75
N LYS A 507 5.62 11.96 -13.61
CA LYS A 507 4.64 12.06 -14.71
C LYS A 507 3.21 11.96 -14.19
N ALA A 508 3.02 11.20 -13.11
CA ALA A 508 1.78 11.08 -12.37
C ALA A 508 1.94 11.58 -10.94
N ASP A 509 0.85 12.06 -10.37
CA ASP A 509 0.77 12.49 -8.98
C ASP A 509 0.17 11.40 -8.10
N LEU A 510 -0.76 10.62 -8.64
CA LEU A 510 -1.37 9.45 -7.98
C LEU A 510 -1.41 8.27 -8.92
N GLY A 511 -1.41 7.06 -8.36
CA GLY A 511 -1.62 5.82 -9.11
C GLY A 511 -2.66 4.96 -8.40
N ILE A 512 -3.74 4.62 -9.10
CA ILE A 512 -4.81 3.78 -8.54
C ILE A 512 -5.23 2.70 -9.52
N CYS A 513 -5.25 1.47 -9.05
CA CYS A 513 -5.80 0.29 -9.69
C CYS A 513 -5.83 -0.85 -8.66
N ASP A 514 -5.89 -2.10 -9.11
CA ASP A 514 -5.67 -3.31 -8.32
C ASP A 514 -4.17 -3.48 -7.92
N ILE A 515 -3.59 -2.43 -7.32
CA ILE A 515 -2.17 -2.43 -6.97
C ILE A 515 -1.92 -2.84 -5.52
N THR A 516 -1.29 -4.00 -5.36
CA THR A 516 -0.93 -4.54 -4.06
C THR A 516 0.23 -3.77 -3.44
N ILE A 517 0.11 -3.39 -2.17
CA ILE A 517 1.19 -2.83 -1.37
C ILE A 517 2.23 -3.91 -1.12
N THR A 518 3.47 -3.68 -1.52
CA THR A 518 4.61 -4.57 -1.27
C THR A 518 5.81 -3.80 -0.75
N SER A 519 6.68 -4.46 0.04
CA SER A 519 7.88 -3.81 0.60
C SER A 519 8.81 -3.25 -0.49
N GLU A 520 8.93 -3.94 -1.63
CA GLU A 520 9.72 -3.46 -2.76
C GLU A 520 9.17 -2.16 -3.35
N ARG A 521 7.84 -2.06 -3.54
CA ARG A 521 7.19 -0.86 -4.05
C ARG A 521 7.20 0.27 -3.02
N ASN A 522 6.93 -0.06 -1.76
CA ASN A 522 6.92 0.92 -0.66
C ASN A 522 8.31 1.54 -0.39
N SER A 523 9.40 0.91 -0.85
CA SER A 523 10.74 1.51 -0.76
C SER A 523 10.94 2.68 -1.72
N VAL A 524 10.21 2.73 -2.83
CA VAL A 524 10.41 3.71 -3.93
C VAL A 524 9.25 4.70 -4.10
N VAL A 525 8.04 4.35 -3.66
CA VAL A 525 6.84 5.21 -3.65
C VAL A 525 6.16 5.12 -2.29
N ASP A 526 5.31 6.08 -1.96
CA ASP A 526 4.45 6.00 -0.79
C ASP A 526 3.09 5.43 -1.17
N PHE A 527 2.43 4.81 -0.21
CA PHE A 527 1.05 4.34 -0.34
C PHE A 527 0.15 5.03 0.66
N SER A 528 -1.09 5.23 0.28
CA SER A 528 -2.15 5.68 1.19
C SER A 528 -2.50 4.61 2.20
N THR A 529 -3.32 4.98 3.18
CA THR A 529 -4.11 4.02 3.97
C THR A 529 -4.82 3.07 3.01
N PRO A 530 -4.82 1.75 3.29
CA PRO A 530 -5.47 0.77 2.42
C PRO A 530 -6.97 1.02 2.29
N PHE A 531 -7.48 0.95 1.06
CA PHE A 531 -8.91 1.04 0.79
C PHE A 531 -9.60 -0.31 0.63
N MET A 532 -8.85 -1.40 0.46
CA MET A 532 -9.37 -2.75 0.28
C MET A 532 -8.35 -3.80 0.74
N THR A 533 -8.82 -4.77 1.53
CA THR A 533 -8.04 -5.94 1.96
C THR A 533 -8.35 -7.12 1.06
N LEU A 534 -7.36 -7.93 0.76
CA LEU A 534 -7.44 -9.09 -0.12
C LEU A 534 -6.45 -10.17 0.31
N GLY A 535 -6.53 -11.32 -0.32
CA GLY A 535 -5.56 -12.40 -0.18
C GLY A 535 -5.42 -13.16 -1.50
N ILE A 536 -4.41 -14.00 -1.59
CA ILE A 536 -4.29 -14.95 -2.70
C ILE A 536 -5.23 -16.10 -2.41
N SER A 537 -6.08 -16.46 -3.36
CA SER A 537 -6.93 -17.63 -3.30
C SER A 537 -6.94 -18.36 -4.65
N MET A 538 -7.72 -19.39 -4.77
CA MET A 538 -7.75 -20.25 -5.94
C MET A 538 -9.10 -20.15 -6.66
N LEU A 539 -9.06 -19.76 -7.92
CA LEU A 539 -10.18 -19.84 -8.84
C LEU A 539 -10.20 -21.21 -9.48
N PHE A 540 -11.33 -21.89 -9.36
CA PHE A 540 -11.51 -23.24 -9.87
C PHE A 540 -12.90 -23.39 -10.50
N ARG A 541 -13.00 -24.23 -11.52
CA ARG A 541 -14.26 -24.73 -12.05
C ARG A 541 -14.39 -26.18 -11.64
N GLU A 542 -15.50 -26.54 -11.04
CA GLU A 542 -15.79 -27.96 -10.78
C GLU A 542 -15.81 -28.73 -12.10
N PRO A 543 -15.16 -29.90 -12.14
CA PRO A 543 -15.25 -30.76 -13.32
C PRO A 543 -16.71 -31.15 -13.57
N ASP A 544 -17.09 -31.11 -14.85
CA ASP A 544 -18.39 -31.64 -15.24
C ASP A 544 -18.48 -33.09 -14.69
N PRO A 545 -19.61 -33.52 -14.06
CA PRO A 545 -19.73 -34.86 -13.57
C PRO A 545 -19.47 -35.84 -14.72
N GLU A 546 -18.48 -36.72 -14.57
CA GLU A 546 -18.19 -37.71 -15.58
C GLU A 546 -19.47 -38.56 -15.76
N PRO A 547 -19.89 -38.80 -17.03
CA PRO A 547 -21.06 -39.64 -17.27
C PRO A 547 -20.80 -41.00 -16.59
N PRO A 548 -21.72 -41.48 -15.70
CA PRO A 548 -21.52 -42.71 -15.02
C PRO A 548 -21.31 -43.83 -16.03
N ASP A 549 -20.40 -44.77 -15.72
CA ASP A 549 -20.13 -45.93 -16.56
C ASP A 549 -21.42 -46.71 -16.81
N MET A 550 -21.59 -47.19 -18.04
CA MET A 550 -22.77 -47.93 -18.47
C MET A 550 -23.04 -49.14 -17.55
N PHE A 551 -21.99 -49.66 -16.88
CA PHE A 551 -22.07 -50.80 -15.95
C PHE A 551 -22.00 -50.38 -14.48
N SER A 552 -22.32 -49.12 -14.16
CA SER A 552 -22.31 -48.58 -12.78
C SER A 552 -23.14 -49.41 -11.79
N PHE A 553 -24.16 -50.15 -12.26
CA PHE A 553 -24.94 -51.04 -11.42
C PHE A 553 -24.15 -52.28 -10.93
N LEU A 554 -23.02 -52.64 -11.53
CA LEU A 554 -22.13 -53.71 -11.05
C LEU A 554 -21.16 -53.25 -9.95
N LEU A 555 -20.89 -51.93 -9.86
CA LEU A 555 -19.88 -51.37 -8.94
C LEU A 555 -20.19 -51.53 -7.43
N PRO A 556 -21.46 -51.66 -6.97
CA PRO A 556 -21.74 -51.86 -5.55
C PRO A 556 -21.18 -53.15 -4.96
N LEU A 557 -20.86 -54.13 -5.81
CA LEU A 557 -20.16 -55.34 -5.42
C LEU A 557 -18.93 -55.55 -6.29
N ASP A 558 -17.84 -55.98 -5.67
CA ASP A 558 -16.60 -56.29 -6.37
C ASP A 558 -16.76 -57.46 -7.34
N LEU A 559 -15.97 -57.49 -8.39
CA LEU A 559 -16.01 -58.55 -9.40
C LEU A 559 -15.85 -59.92 -8.78
N ASP A 560 -15.02 -60.08 -7.75
CA ASP A 560 -14.82 -61.32 -7.02
C ASP A 560 -16.12 -61.81 -6.36
N VAL A 561 -16.89 -60.89 -5.78
CA VAL A 561 -18.19 -61.23 -5.16
C VAL A 561 -19.18 -61.70 -6.20
N TRP A 562 -19.23 -61.08 -7.38
CA TRP A 562 -20.07 -61.55 -8.50
C TRP A 562 -19.67 -62.92 -8.97
N LEU A 563 -18.39 -63.26 -9.07
CA LEU A 563 -17.87 -64.56 -9.42
C LEU A 563 -18.25 -65.65 -8.36
N TYR A 564 -18.06 -65.32 -7.08
CA TYR A 564 -18.46 -66.19 -5.98
C TYR A 564 -19.99 -66.43 -5.95
N LEU A 565 -20.78 -65.37 -6.22
CA LEU A 565 -22.25 -65.51 -6.30
C LEU A 565 -22.65 -66.49 -7.43
N ALA A 566 -22.07 -66.35 -8.63
CA ALA A 566 -22.31 -67.19 -9.77
C ALA A 566 -21.90 -68.65 -9.49
N THR A 567 -20.73 -68.87 -8.89
CA THR A 567 -20.24 -70.22 -8.51
C THR A 567 -21.13 -70.86 -7.44
N THR A 568 -21.51 -70.07 -6.41
CA THR A 568 -22.41 -70.56 -5.34
C THR A 568 -23.79 -70.92 -5.91
N TYR A 569 -24.34 -70.15 -6.83
CA TYR A 569 -25.56 -70.37 -7.53
C TYR A 569 -25.57 -71.79 -8.24
N ILE A 570 -24.46 -72.06 -8.98
CA ILE A 570 -24.29 -73.33 -9.67
C ILE A 570 -24.16 -74.49 -8.69
N ILE A 571 -23.34 -74.35 -7.63
CA ILE A 571 -23.12 -75.39 -6.61
C ILE A 571 -24.41 -75.71 -5.87
N VAL A 572 -25.17 -74.71 -5.41
CA VAL A 572 -26.43 -74.90 -4.68
C VAL A 572 -27.47 -75.56 -5.57
N SER A 573 -27.57 -75.19 -6.84
CA SER A 573 -28.43 -75.78 -7.82
C SER A 573 -28.09 -77.26 -7.99
N PHE A 574 -26.80 -77.59 -8.00
CA PHE A 574 -26.34 -78.98 -8.10
C PHE A 574 -26.58 -79.76 -6.82
N VAL A 575 -26.34 -79.19 -5.63
CA VAL A 575 -26.67 -79.86 -4.33
C VAL A 575 -28.15 -80.04 -4.19
N LEU A 576 -29.00 -79.10 -4.59
CA LEU A 576 -30.42 -79.19 -4.58
C LEU A 576 -30.91 -80.38 -5.49
N LEU A 577 -30.35 -80.51 -6.70
CA LEU A 577 -30.59 -81.59 -7.62
C LEU A 577 -30.28 -82.97 -6.95
N ILE A 578 -29.12 -83.06 -6.32
CA ILE A 578 -28.74 -84.32 -5.64
C ILE A 578 -29.71 -84.59 -4.51
N CYS A 579 -30.00 -83.65 -3.62
CA CYS A 579 -30.94 -83.87 -2.51
C CYS A 579 -32.35 -84.26 -2.98
N ALA A 580 -32.87 -83.58 -3.99
CA ALA A 580 -34.19 -83.89 -4.52
C ALA A 580 -34.28 -85.20 -5.27
N ARG A 581 -33.17 -85.67 -5.87
CA ARG A 581 -33.14 -87.02 -6.50
C ARG A 581 -32.98 -88.18 -5.49
N MET A 582 -32.28 -87.92 -4.40
CA MET A 582 -32.11 -88.94 -3.34
C MET A 582 -33.36 -89.13 -2.49
N SER A 583 -34.23 -88.19 -2.38
CA SER A 583 -35.42 -88.20 -1.55
C SER A 583 -36.66 -88.71 -2.32
N GLN A 584 -37.35 -89.66 -1.78
CA GLN A 584 -38.58 -90.21 -2.38
C GLN A 584 -39.73 -89.19 -2.34
N ASP A 585 -39.84 -88.37 -1.35
CA ASP A 585 -40.90 -87.36 -1.17
C ASP A 585 -40.93 -86.26 -2.24
N ASP A 586 -39.82 -86.01 -2.95
CA ASP A 586 -39.69 -85.04 -4.03
C ASP A 586 -40.05 -85.65 -5.41
N TRP A 587 -40.37 -86.94 -5.48
CA TRP A 587 -40.84 -87.57 -6.69
C TRP A 587 -42.37 -87.48 -6.75
N VAL A 588 -42.91 -87.13 -7.88
CA VAL A 588 -44.34 -86.83 -8.07
C VAL A 588 -44.98 -87.95 -8.87
N ASN A 589 -46.18 -88.34 -8.49
CA ASN A 589 -46.97 -89.20 -9.26
C ASN A 589 -47.42 -88.50 -10.58
N PRO A 590 -47.08 -89.09 -11.76
CA PRO A 590 -47.46 -88.49 -13.03
C PRO A 590 -48.97 -88.56 -13.32
N HIS A 591 -49.70 -89.49 -12.62
CA HIS A 591 -51.11 -89.66 -12.78
C HIS A 591 -51.84 -89.52 -11.46
N PRO A 592 -52.23 -88.33 -11.03
CA PRO A 592 -52.80 -88.05 -9.71
C PRO A 592 -54.08 -88.89 -9.41
N CYS A 593 -54.74 -89.36 -10.44
CA CYS A 593 -55.93 -90.24 -10.30
C CYS A 593 -55.60 -91.74 -10.02
N ASN A 594 -54.35 -92.15 -10.17
CA ASN A 594 -53.88 -93.49 -9.87
C ASN A 594 -53.14 -93.56 -8.55
N GLN A 595 -53.71 -94.18 -7.52
CA GLN A 595 -53.14 -94.25 -6.18
C GLN A 595 -51.89 -95.15 -6.05
N ASN A 596 -51.70 -96.06 -7.02
CA ASN A 596 -50.54 -96.96 -7.06
C ASN A 596 -49.88 -96.88 -8.42
N PRO A 597 -49.05 -95.86 -8.64
CA PRO A 597 -48.29 -95.67 -9.89
C PRO A 597 -47.16 -96.70 -9.95
N GLU A 598 -46.99 -97.35 -11.11
CA GLU A 598 -45.86 -98.25 -11.38
C GLU A 598 -44.52 -97.49 -11.42
N ASN A 599 -44.49 -96.12 -11.78
CA ASN A 599 -43.33 -95.30 -11.90
C ASN A 599 -43.61 -93.93 -11.36
N LEU A 600 -42.74 -93.42 -10.50
CA LEU A 600 -42.70 -91.98 -10.04
C LEU A 600 -41.85 -91.12 -11.02
N GLN A 601 -42.31 -89.91 -11.30
CA GLN A 601 -41.60 -89.00 -12.16
C GLN A 601 -40.85 -87.98 -11.31
N ASN A 602 -39.62 -87.80 -11.63
CA ASN A 602 -38.81 -86.75 -10.99
C ASN A 602 -38.88 -85.41 -11.76
N ILE A 603 -39.48 -84.38 -11.13
CA ILE A 603 -39.60 -83.06 -11.69
C ILE A 603 -38.28 -82.26 -11.55
N TRP A 604 -37.39 -82.69 -10.65
CA TRP A 604 -36.14 -81.98 -10.34
C TRP A 604 -35.07 -82.28 -11.40
N SER A 605 -35.09 -81.52 -12.47
CA SER A 605 -33.97 -81.36 -13.44
C SER A 605 -33.04 -80.32 -13.01
N LEU A 606 -31.79 -80.29 -13.54
CA LEU A 606 -30.85 -79.27 -13.25
C LEU A 606 -31.40 -77.84 -13.60
N TYR A 607 -32.15 -77.75 -14.71
CA TYR A 607 -32.82 -76.54 -15.13
C TYR A 607 -33.87 -76.05 -14.12
N ASN A 608 -34.68 -76.97 -13.56
CA ASN A 608 -35.68 -76.63 -12.56
C ASN A 608 -35.04 -76.19 -11.22
N CYS A 609 -33.92 -76.82 -10.84
CA CYS A 609 -33.12 -76.39 -9.65
C CYS A 609 -32.50 -75.03 -9.86
N MET A 610 -31.91 -74.77 -11.04
CA MET A 610 -31.38 -73.47 -11.42
C MET A 610 -32.47 -72.41 -11.47
N TRP A 611 -33.64 -72.76 -11.99
CA TRP A 611 -34.80 -71.88 -12.07
C TRP A 611 -35.32 -71.48 -10.68
N LEU A 612 -35.44 -72.41 -9.75
CA LEU A 612 -35.81 -72.19 -8.37
C LEU A 612 -34.79 -71.29 -7.70
N ALA A 613 -33.47 -71.52 -7.86
CA ALA A 613 -32.42 -70.78 -7.26
C ALA A 613 -32.38 -69.31 -7.87
N MET A 614 -32.64 -69.15 -9.16
CA MET A 614 -32.71 -67.87 -9.81
C MET A 614 -33.94 -67.03 -9.37
N GLY A 615 -35.11 -67.67 -9.32
CA GLY A 615 -36.35 -67.03 -8.86
C GLY A 615 -36.23 -66.52 -7.43
N THR A 616 -35.48 -67.18 -6.57
CA THR A 616 -35.27 -66.77 -5.16
C THR A 616 -34.29 -65.64 -5.04
N ILE A 617 -33.23 -65.52 -5.89
CA ILE A 617 -32.37 -64.37 -5.94
C ILE A 617 -33.16 -63.12 -6.37
N MET A 618 -34.08 -63.28 -7.29
CA MET A 618 -34.96 -62.20 -7.74
C MET A 618 -36.10 -61.89 -6.75
N THR A 619 -36.10 -62.50 -5.56
CA THR A 619 -37.12 -62.34 -4.52
C THR A 619 -38.54 -62.74 -4.98
N GLN A 620 -38.62 -63.56 -6.04
CA GLN A 620 -39.89 -64.08 -6.57
C GLN A 620 -40.08 -65.51 -6.17
N GLY A 621 -41.33 -65.98 -6.00
CA GLY A 621 -41.66 -67.30 -5.77
C GLY A 621 -41.53 -68.22 -7.03
N CYS A 622 -41.45 -69.50 -6.86
CA CYS A 622 -41.44 -70.49 -7.93
C CYS A 622 -42.55 -71.53 -7.66
N ASP A 623 -43.20 -71.94 -8.71
CA ASP A 623 -44.31 -72.92 -8.59
C ASP A 623 -43.85 -74.31 -8.15
N ILE A 624 -42.57 -74.60 -8.36
CA ILE A 624 -41.95 -75.86 -7.99
C ILE A 624 -41.25 -75.71 -6.65
N LEU A 625 -41.81 -76.26 -5.59
CA LEU A 625 -41.27 -76.25 -4.23
C LEU A 625 -40.80 -77.57 -3.78
N PRO A 626 -39.62 -77.73 -3.10
CA PRO A 626 -39.17 -78.98 -2.55
C PRO A 626 -40.10 -79.45 -1.41
N ARG A 627 -40.35 -80.76 -1.32
CA ARG A 627 -41.24 -81.40 -0.30
C ARG A 627 -40.45 -82.11 0.80
N ALA A 628 -39.32 -82.69 0.46
CA ALA A 628 -38.48 -83.37 1.38
C ALA A 628 -37.75 -82.46 2.36
N ALA A 629 -37.47 -82.91 3.58
CA ALA A 629 -36.82 -82.10 4.60
C ALA A 629 -35.42 -81.71 4.21
N GLY A 630 -34.64 -82.54 3.54
CA GLY A 630 -33.27 -82.22 3.09
C GLY A 630 -33.21 -81.08 2.03
N SER A 631 -34.05 -81.22 0.98
CA SER A 631 -34.17 -80.29 -0.08
C SER A 631 -34.73 -78.90 0.39
N ARG A 632 -35.64 -78.92 1.38
CA ARG A 632 -36.16 -77.73 2.05
C ARG A 632 -35.07 -76.97 2.83
N TRP A 633 -34.22 -77.75 3.53
CA TRP A 633 -33.09 -77.14 4.25
C TRP A 633 -32.14 -76.40 3.28
N VAL A 634 -31.77 -77.04 2.18
CA VAL A 634 -30.90 -76.40 1.17
C VAL A 634 -31.57 -75.14 0.57
N ALA A 635 -32.84 -75.25 0.20
CA ALA A 635 -33.62 -74.16 -0.33
C ALA A 635 -33.78 -73.05 0.71
N GLY A 636 -34.03 -73.36 2.00
CA GLY A 636 -34.13 -72.34 3.07
C GLY A 636 -32.84 -71.59 3.33
N MET A 637 -31.72 -72.33 3.35
CA MET A 637 -30.39 -71.66 3.50
C MET A 637 -30.05 -70.78 2.28
N TRP A 638 -30.41 -71.23 1.08
CA TRP A 638 -30.24 -70.43 -0.11
C TRP A 638 -31.11 -69.17 -0.10
N TRP A 639 -32.37 -69.26 0.36
CA TRP A 639 -33.24 -68.12 0.50
C TRP A 639 -32.70 -67.08 1.50
N PHE A 640 -32.19 -67.54 2.66
CA PHE A 640 -31.58 -66.73 3.65
C PHE A 640 -30.35 -66.03 3.10
N PHE A 641 -29.48 -66.76 2.39
CA PHE A 641 -28.29 -66.13 1.72
C PHE A 641 -28.72 -65.15 0.67
N ALA A 642 -29.66 -65.43 -0.20
CA ALA A 642 -30.14 -64.56 -1.24
C ALA A 642 -30.73 -63.27 -0.65
N LEU A 643 -31.48 -63.35 0.46
CA LEU A 643 -32.04 -62.21 1.15
C LEU A 643 -30.92 -61.23 1.66
N ILE A 644 -29.90 -61.80 2.30
CA ILE A 644 -28.76 -60.96 2.81
C ILE A 644 -28.00 -60.28 1.67
N VAL A 645 -27.71 -61.04 0.61
CA VAL A 645 -26.98 -60.49 -0.53
C VAL A 645 -27.78 -59.39 -1.21
N THR A 646 -29.08 -59.55 -1.41
CA THR A 646 -29.96 -58.55 -2.02
C THR A 646 -30.07 -57.32 -1.14
N ALA A 647 -30.23 -57.48 0.19
CA ALA A 647 -30.27 -56.37 1.13
C ALA A 647 -28.92 -55.59 1.15
N SER A 648 -27.78 -56.31 1.15
CA SER A 648 -26.45 -55.70 1.09
C SER A 648 -26.21 -54.95 -0.23
N TYR A 649 -26.65 -55.54 -1.35
CA TYR A 649 -26.55 -54.85 -2.65
C TYR A 649 -27.37 -53.55 -2.66
N MET A 650 -28.61 -53.54 -2.16
CA MET A 650 -29.45 -52.36 -2.07
C MET A 650 -28.82 -51.26 -1.18
N ALA A 651 -28.30 -51.66 -0.02
CA ALA A 651 -27.61 -50.72 0.89
C ALA A 651 -26.36 -50.10 0.24
N ASN A 652 -25.53 -50.94 -0.37
CA ASN A 652 -24.32 -50.45 -1.05
C ASN A 652 -24.64 -49.59 -2.27
N MET A 653 -25.68 -49.89 -3.04
CA MET A 653 -26.15 -49.11 -4.16
C MET A 653 -26.62 -47.71 -3.72
N SER A 654 -27.37 -47.62 -2.61
CA SER A 654 -27.79 -46.34 -2.03
C SER A 654 -26.60 -45.50 -1.61
N THR A 655 -25.61 -46.09 -0.93
CA THR A 655 -24.37 -45.40 -0.52
C THR A 655 -23.55 -44.95 -1.73
N PHE A 656 -23.44 -45.77 -2.76
CA PHE A 656 -22.71 -45.46 -3.99
C PHE A 656 -23.35 -44.26 -4.70
N LEU A 657 -24.67 -44.23 -4.86
CA LEU A 657 -25.40 -43.13 -5.47
C LEU A 657 -25.30 -41.84 -4.64
N SER A 658 -25.27 -41.91 -3.31
CA SER A 658 -25.07 -40.76 -2.43
C SER A 658 -23.65 -40.22 -2.49
N ASN A 659 -22.62 -41.06 -2.54
CA ASN A 659 -21.23 -40.64 -2.61
C ASN A 659 -20.81 -40.11 -3.98
N SER A 660 -21.39 -40.58 -5.07
CA SER A 660 -21.10 -40.09 -6.43
C SER A 660 -21.52 -38.61 -6.60
N ARG A 661 -22.34 -38.06 -5.70
CA ARG A 661 -22.75 -36.63 -5.67
C ARG A 661 -21.76 -35.71 -4.95
N ARG A 662 -20.80 -36.22 -4.18
CA ARG A 662 -19.76 -35.46 -3.51
C ARG A 662 -18.50 -35.41 -4.34
N SER A 663 -18.55 -34.67 -5.44
CA SER A 663 -17.35 -34.42 -6.23
C SER A 663 -16.75 -33.06 -5.88
N SER A 664 -15.69 -33.07 -5.14
CA SER A 664 -14.44 -32.36 -5.42
C SER A 664 -13.45 -32.67 -4.31
N ASP A 665 -12.46 -33.46 -4.62
CA ASP A 665 -11.34 -33.74 -3.70
C ASP A 665 -10.43 -32.55 -3.39
N ILE A 666 -10.71 -31.36 -3.93
CA ILE A 666 -9.88 -30.18 -3.82
C ILE A 666 -10.62 -29.11 -3.03
N ASN A 667 -10.49 -29.14 -1.70
CA ASN A 667 -11.11 -28.16 -0.81
C ASN A 667 -10.11 -27.10 -0.31
N ASP A 668 -8.81 -27.34 -0.44
CA ASP A 668 -7.75 -26.41 -0.04
C ASP A 668 -6.50 -26.57 -0.91
N VAL A 669 -5.57 -25.65 -0.72
CA VAL A 669 -4.29 -25.60 -1.43
C VAL A 669 -3.38 -26.78 -1.06
N LYS A 670 -3.53 -27.32 0.14
CA LYS A 670 -2.79 -28.49 0.59
C LYS A 670 -3.22 -29.73 -0.17
N ALA A 671 -4.54 -29.96 -0.32
CA ALA A 671 -5.08 -31.02 -1.15
C ALA A 671 -4.63 -30.89 -2.61
N LEU A 672 -4.66 -29.65 -3.16
CA LEU A 672 -4.14 -29.38 -4.50
C LEU A 672 -2.67 -29.77 -4.65
N SER A 673 -1.83 -29.50 -3.64
CA SER A 673 -0.39 -29.82 -3.68
C SER A 673 -0.08 -31.32 -3.64
N GLN A 674 -1.03 -32.15 -3.22
CA GLN A 674 -0.84 -33.60 -3.06
C GLN A 674 -1.29 -34.40 -4.28
N GLN A 675 -1.98 -33.79 -5.23
CA GLN A 675 -2.48 -34.40 -6.43
C GLN A 675 -1.73 -33.94 -7.69
N ASN A 676 -1.83 -34.73 -8.79
CA ASN A 676 -1.19 -34.42 -10.08
C ASN A 676 -2.20 -34.34 -11.25
N LYS A 677 -3.52 -34.46 -10.96
CA LYS A 677 -4.56 -34.49 -12.00
C LYS A 677 -4.91 -33.08 -12.50
N VAL A 678 -4.93 -32.10 -11.60
CA VAL A 678 -5.26 -30.70 -11.91
C VAL A 678 -3.97 -29.89 -11.96
N ALA A 679 -3.70 -29.27 -13.10
CA ALA A 679 -2.62 -28.31 -13.26
C ALA A 679 -3.02 -26.99 -12.61
N TYR A 680 -2.06 -26.20 -12.19
CA TYR A 680 -2.33 -24.90 -11.57
C TYR A 680 -1.26 -23.88 -11.95
N GLY A 681 -1.63 -22.60 -11.98
CA GLY A 681 -0.75 -21.52 -12.40
C GLY A 681 -1.17 -20.17 -11.85
N ALA A 682 -0.42 -19.13 -12.21
CA ALA A 682 -0.62 -17.74 -11.83
C ALA A 682 -0.21 -16.81 -12.97
N VAL A 683 -0.45 -15.50 -12.83
CA VAL A 683 0.05 -14.49 -13.78
C VAL A 683 1.56 -14.39 -13.69
N TYR A 684 2.25 -14.47 -14.82
CA TYR A 684 3.69 -14.40 -14.91
C TYR A 684 4.25 -13.09 -14.34
N ASN A 685 5.25 -13.20 -13.47
CA ASN A 685 5.99 -12.07 -12.86
C ASN A 685 5.11 -11.06 -12.08
N ALA A 686 3.90 -11.43 -11.69
CA ALA A 686 2.99 -10.65 -10.83
C ALA A 686 3.26 -10.91 -9.34
N SER A 687 2.49 -10.26 -8.46
CA SER A 687 2.59 -10.40 -6.99
C SER A 687 2.41 -11.85 -6.52
N THR A 688 1.43 -12.57 -7.07
CA THR A 688 1.14 -13.97 -6.76
C THR A 688 2.25 -14.92 -7.19
N TYR A 689 2.84 -14.69 -8.37
CA TYR A 689 4.01 -15.43 -8.85
C TYR A 689 5.20 -15.31 -7.89
N ARG A 690 5.50 -14.07 -7.47
CA ARG A 690 6.61 -13.78 -6.55
C ARG A 690 6.37 -14.30 -5.14
N PHE A 691 5.12 -14.35 -4.70
CA PHE A 691 4.73 -14.96 -3.43
C PHE A 691 5.16 -16.43 -3.37
N PHE A 692 4.79 -17.24 -4.36
CA PHE A 692 5.19 -18.65 -4.40
C PHE A 692 6.70 -18.82 -4.61
N GLN A 693 7.34 -17.95 -5.41
CA GLN A 693 8.78 -17.99 -5.66
C GLN A 693 9.63 -17.72 -4.41
N LYS A 694 9.20 -16.77 -3.56
CA LYS A 694 9.95 -16.32 -2.37
C LYS A 694 9.51 -17.01 -1.08
N SER A 695 8.45 -17.80 -1.09
CA SER A 695 7.92 -18.44 0.11
C SER A 695 8.86 -19.52 0.64
N ASN A 696 9.00 -19.56 1.98
CA ASN A 696 9.79 -20.59 2.70
C ASN A 696 8.93 -21.75 3.19
N GLU A 697 7.61 -21.70 3.01
CA GLU A 697 6.70 -22.77 3.43
C GLU A 697 6.75 -23.96 2.49
N SER A 698 6.86 -25.17 3.03
CA SER A 698 7.05 -26.42 2.27
C SER A 698 5.96 -26.69 1.24
N VAL A 699 4.71 -26.37 1.56
CA VAL A 699 3.56 -26.54 0.66
C VAL A 699 3.68 -25.60 -0.54
N TYR A 700 4.01 -24.33 -0.30
CA TYR A 700 4.13 -23.32 -1.36
C TYR A 700 5.37 -23.53 -2.22
N GLN A 701 6.47 -24.02 -1.63
CA GLN A 701 7.66 -24.42 -2.40
C GLN A 701 7.36 -25.58 -3.34
N LYS A 702 6.58 -26.57 -2.87
CA LYS A 702 6.14 -27.67 -3.72
C LYS A 702 5.28 -27.18 -4.89
N ILE A 703 4.31 -26.30 -4.60
CA ILE A 703 3.48 -25.67 -5.63
C ILE A 703 4.34 -24.92 -6.64
N TRP A 704 5.29 -24.13 -6.15
CA TRP A 704 6.22 -23.40 -7.02
C TRP A 704 7.05 -24.33 -7.91
N SER A 705 7.60 -25.40 -7.34
CA SER A 705 8.41 -26.37 -8.11
C SER A 705 7.62 -27.01 -9.25
N VAL A 706 6.35 -27.35 -8.99
CA VAL A 706 5.45 -27.93 -10.00
C VAL A 706 5.11 -26.90 -11.07
N MET A 707 4.72 -25.67 -10.68
CA MET A 707 4.39 -24.61 -11.64
C MET A 707 5.57 -24.22 -12.54
N SER A 708 6.76 -24.11 -11.95
CA SER A 708 7.97 -23.69 -12.69
C SER A 708 8.49 -24.75 -13.64
N SER A 709 8.28 -26.03 -13.34
CA SER A 709 8.71 -27.18 -14.14
C SER A 709 7.70 -27.62 -15.21
N ALA A 710 6.47 -27.11 -15.15
CA ALA A 710 5.39 -27.58 -16.02
C ALA A 710 5.62 -27.25 -17.50
N LYS A 711 5.46 -28.23 -18.35
CA LYS A 711 5.47 -28.11 -19.82
C LYS A 711 4.18 -28.70 -20.41
N PRO A 712 3.39 -27.93 -21.18
CA PRO A 712 3.53 -26.49 -21.51
C PRO A 712 3.37 -25.60 -20.28
N THR A 713 3.84 -24.32 -20.40
CA THR A 713 3.77 -23.38 -19.27
C THR A 713 2.34 -23.24 -18.73
N VAL A 714 2.26 -23.22 -17.40
CA VAL A 714 1.00 -22.99 -16.67
C VAL A 714 0.74 -21.51 -16.36
N PHE A 715 1.75 -20.67 -16.60
CA PHE A 715 1.62 -19.22 -16.39
C PHE A 715 0.87 -18.56 -17.53
N VAL A 716 0.19 -17.46 -17.20
CA VAL A 716 -0.60 -16.63 -18.12
C VAL A 716 -0.15 -15.17 -18.03
N ASN A 717 -0.53 -14.34 -19.02
CA ASN A 717 -0.10 -12.94 -19.08
C ASN A 717 -0.99 -12.00 -18.26
N ASN A 718 -2.28 -12.31 -18.12
CA ASN A 718 -3.27 -11.51 -17.38
C ASN A 718 -4.34 -12.38 -16.73
N ASN A 719 -5.13 -11.76 -15.85
CA ASN A 719 -6.20 -12.44 -15.11
C ASN A 719 -7.32 -12.98 -16.01
N GLU A 720 -7.64 -12.29 -17.10
CA GLU A 720 -8.68 -12.74 -18.03
C GLU A 720 -8.30 -14.01 -18.77
N GLU A 721 -7.04 -14.07 -19.23
CA GLU A 721 -6.51 -15.30 -19.84
C GLU A 721 -6.54 -16.47 -18.84
N GLY A 722 -6.23 -16.20 -17.57
CA GLY A 722 -6.30 -17.17 -16.49
C GLY A 722 -7.71 -17.69 -16.26
N LYS A 723 -8.69 -16.79 -16.15
CA LYS A 723 -10.13 -17.12 -16.04
C LYS A 723 -10.59 -17.99 -17.23
N ASP A 724 -10.29 -17.55 -18.44
CA ASP A 724 -10.69 -18.27 -19.66
C ASP A 724 -10.06 -19.67 -19.74
N ARG A 725 -8.82 -19.80 -19.26
CA ARG A 725 -8.13 -21.09 -19.17
C ARG A 725 -8.81 -22.03 -18.17
N VAL A 726 -9.26 -21.51 -17.01
CA VAL A 726 -10.04 -22.28 -16.02
C VAL A 726 -11.34 -22.74 -16.64
N LEU A 727 -12.10 -21.87 -17.31
CA LEU A 727 -13.38 -22.21 -17.97
C LEU A 727 -13.20 -23.29 -19.04
N ARG A 728 -12.20 -23.15 -19.92
CA ARG A 728 -11.93 -24.11 -21.01
C ARG A 728 -11.42 -25.46 -20.51
N SER A 729 -10.73 -25.48 -19.38
CA SER A 729 -10.10 -26.70 -18.86
C SER A 729 -11.07 -27.70 -18.22
N LYS A 730 -12.31 -27.30 -17.95
CA LYS A 730 -13.37 -28.13 -17.36
C LYS A 730 -12.90 -28.89 -16.11
N GLY A 731 -12.36 -28.18 -15.15
CA GLY A 731 -11.87 -28.72 -13.87
C GLY A 731 -10.48 -29.36 -13.91
N LYS A 732 -9.70 -29.22 -15.01
CA LYS A 732 -8.31 -29.72 -15.09
C LYS A 732 -7.24 -28.66 -14.85
N TYR A 733 -7.64 -27.42 -14.59
CA TYR A 733 -6.75 -26.31 -14.30
C TYR A 733 -7.31 -25.40 -13.22
N ALA A 734 -6.51 -25.06 -12.23
CA ALA A 734 -6.80 -24.09 -11.17
C ALA A 734 -5.93 -22.85 -11.34
N PHE A 735 -6.43 -21.69 -10.97
CA PHE A 735 -5.71 -20.45 -11.16
C PHE A 735 -5.60 -19.66 -9.86
N PHE A 736 -4.36 -19.40 -9.44
CA PHE A 736 -4.10 -18.57 -8.26
C PHE A 736 -4.12 -17.10 -8.64
N MET A 737 -4.98 -16.34 -7.99
CA MET A 737 -5.12 -14.91 -8.16
C MET A 737 -5.64 -14.24 -6.89
N GLU A 738 -5.81 -12.94 -6.93
CA GLU A 738 -6.28 -12.15 -5.81
C GLU A 738 -7.78 -12.36 -5.56
N SER A 739 -8.18 -12.48 -4.29
CA SER A 739 -9.56 -12.84 -3.88
C SER A 739 -10.61 -11.87 -4.40
N THR A 740 -10.30 -10.58 -4.47
CA THR A 740 -11.21 -9.55 -5.01
C THR A 740 -11.54 -9.78 -6.48
N ALA A 741 -10.57 -10.20 -7.28
CA ALA A 741 -10.79 -10.53 -8.68
C ALA A 741 -11.55 -11.87 -8.80
N ILE A 742 -11.30 -12.84 -7.92
CA ILE A 742 -12.08 -14.08 -7.87
C ILE A 742 -13.54 -13.76 -7.57
N GLU A 743 -13.83 -12.97 -6.54
CA GLU A 743 -15.18 -12.53 -6.20
C GLU A 743 -15.88 -11.91 -7.42
N TYR A 744 -15.20 -11.00 -8.13
CA TYR A 744 -15.74 -10.37 -9.32
C TYR A 744 -16.11 -11.37 -10.42
N TYR A 745 -15.27 -12.38 -10.67
CA TYR A 745 -15.52 -13.37 -11.71
C TYR A 745 -16.57 -14.42 -11.30
N THR A 746 -16.60 -14.79 -10.02
CA THR A 746 -17.58 -15.79 -9.54
C THR A 746 -19.01 -15.25 -9.50
N HIS A 747 -19.19 -13.94 -9.26
CA HIS A 747 -20.52 -13.32 -9.35
C HIS A 747 -21.09 -13.28 -10.78
N ARG A 748 -20.23 -13.33 -11.80
CA ARG A 748 -20.61 -13.26 -13.22
C ARG A 748 -20.57 -14.59 -13.96
N ASN A 749 -19.96 -15.62 -13.39
CA ASN A 749 -19.80 -16.93 -14.00
C ASN A 749 -20.09 -18.01 -12.96
N CYS A 750 -21.31 -18.56 -12.99
CA CYS A 750 -21.79 -19.55 -12.01
C CYS A 750 -20.99 -20.86 -12.00
N GLU A 751 -20.23 -21.13 -13.06
CA GLU A 751 -19.36 -22.31 -13.16
C GLU A 751 -18.05 -22.15 -12.36
N LEU A 752 -17.72 -20.91 -11.94
CA LEU A 752 -16.48 -20.60 -11.23
C LEU A 752 -16.74 -20.51 -9.73
N LYS A 753 -15.81 -21.07 -8.96
CA LYS A 753 -15.86 -21.04 -7.49
C LYS A 753 -14.52 -20.64 -6.93
N MET A 754 -14.55 -19.94 -5.80
CA MET A 754 -13.39 -19.75 -4.96
C MET A 754 -13.20 -21.00 -4.09
N VAL A 755 -12.03 -21.60 -4.14
CA VAL A 755 -11.72 -22.82 -3.39
C VAL A 755 -10.62 -22.54 -2.38
N GLY A 756 -10.87 -22.91 -1.13
CA GLY A 756 -9.97 -22.64 0.00
C GLY A 756 -10.09 -21.21 0.52
N GLY A 757 -9.41 -20.93 1.64
CA GLY A 757 -9.29 -19.60 2.21
C GLY A 757 -8.15 -18.79 1.57
N ASN A 758 -7.99 -17.55 2.01
CA ASN A 758 -6.88 -16.71 1.61
C ASN A 758 -5.55 -17.27 2.15
N LEU A 759 -4.55 -17.39 1.29
CA LEU A 759 -3.20 -17.89 1.63
C LEU A 759 -2.35 -16.86 2.35
N ASP A 760 -2.64 -15.58 2.11
CA ASP A 760 -1.99 -14.43 2.72
C ASP A 760 -3.02 -13.31 2.95
N SER A 761 -2.57 -12.24 3.59
CA SER A 761 -3.33 -11.00 3.71
C SER A 761 -2.53 -9.88 3.07
N LYS A 762 -3.10 -9.24 2.08
CA LYS A 762 -2.55 -8.12 1.33
C LYS A 762 -3.55 -6.99 1.28
N GLU A 763 -3.09 -5.85 0.85
CA GLU A 763 -3.88 -4.64 0.81
C GLU A 763 -3.65 -3.88 -0.50
N TYR A 764 -4.71 -3.23 -0.98
CA TYR A 764 -4.62 -2.25 -2.06
C TYR A 764 -4.57 -0.85 -1.48
N GLY A 765 -3.70 -0.02 -2.03
CA GLY A 765 -3.56 1.39 -1.67
C GLY A 765 -3.39 2.26 -2.90
N ILE A 766 -3.60 3.56 -2.73
CA ILE A 766 -3.28 4.55 -3.75
C ILE A 766 -1.78 4.81 -3.67
N ALA A 767 -1.08 4.58 -4.78
CA ALA A 767 0.35 4.84 -4.87
C ALA A 767 0.61 6.31 -5.19
N MET A 768 1.65 6.89 -4.63
CA MET A 768 2.04 8.29 -4.82
C MET A 768 3.56 8.45 -4.73
N PRO A 769 4.15 9.50 -5.29
CA PRO A 769 5.56 9.78 -5.11
C PRO A 769 5.94 9.88 -3.62
N LYS A 770 7.21 9.62 -3.29
CA LYS A 770 7.73 9.79 -1.94
C LYS A 770 7.49 11.23 -1.45
N HIS A 771 7.06 11.34 -0.18
CA HIS A 771 6.78 12.62 0.46
C HIS A 771 5.70 13.45 -0.24
N TYR A 772 4.67 12.77 -0.80
CA TYR A 772 3.56 13.46 -1.47
C TYR A 772 2.81 14.35 -0.47
N PRO A 773 2.69 15.67 -0.73
CA PRO A 773 2.17 16.63 0.25
C PRO A 773 0.73 16.36 0.68
N PHE A 774 -0.11 15.86 -0.25
CA PHE A 774 -1.53 15.60 0.01
C PHE A 774 -1.82 14.22 0.61
N LYS A 775 -0.77 13.41 0.91
CA LYS A 775 -0.94 12.09 1.52
C LYS A 775 -1.80 12.12 2.79
N PRO A 776 -1.58 13.05 3.78
CA PRO A 776 -2.40 13.10 4.99
C PRO A 776 -3.89 13.35 4.70
N TRP A 777 -4.22 14.19 3.73
CA TRP A 777 -5.59 14.47 3.32
C TRP A 777 -6.25 13.25 2.67
N ILE A 778 -5.52 12.55 1.80
CA ILE A 778 -5.98 11.32 1.14
C ILE A 778 -6.22 10.22 2.19
N ASP A 779 -5.28 10.04 3.12
CA ASP A 779 -5.40 9.05 4.19
C ASP A 779 -6.61 9.33 5.08
N HIS A 780 -6.81 10.59 5.48
CA HIS A 780 -7.98 11.01 6.26
C HIS A 780 -9.29 10.77 5.51
N ALA A 781 -9.34 11.12 4.22
CA ALA A 781 -10.52 10.91 3.39
C ALA A 781 -10.86 9.41 3.25
N ILE A 782 -9.85 8.55 3.04
CA ILE A 782 -10.07 7.09 2.95
C ILE A 782 -10.62 6.54 4.27
N LEU A 783 -10.06 6.94 5.42
CA LEU A 783 -10.54 6.53 6.73
C LEU A 783 -11.99 6.99 6.98
N SER A 784 -12.32 8.22 6.62
CA SER A 784 -13.68 8.76 6.71
C SER A 784 -14.67 7.98 5.84
N LEU A 785 -14.28 7.61 4.61
CA LEU A 785 -15.09 6.76 3.73
C LEU A 785 -15.24 5.33 4.27
N GLN A 786 -14.23 4.81 4.94
CA GLN A 786 -14.28 3.50 5.58
C GLN A 786 -15.22 3.50 6.78
N GLU A 787 -15.12 4.48 7.68
CA GLU A 787 -15.97 4.64 8.85
C GLU A 787 -17.45 4.88 8.49
N SER A 788 -17.71 5.62 7.42
CA SER A 788 -19.07 5.84 6.91
C SER A 788 -19.65 4.64 6.17
N GLY A 789 -18.89 3.55 5.95
CA GLY A 789 -19.33 2.38 5.18
C GLY A 789 -19.38 2.60 3.67
N ARG A 790 -18.98 3.78 3.18
CA ARG A 790 -19.06 4.14 1.77
C ARG A 790 -18.18 3.27 0.86
N LEU A 791 -17.01 2.83 1.37
CA LEU A 791 -16.14 1.89 0.62
C LEU A 791 -16.85 0.56 0.36
N THR A 792 -17.64 0.06 1.33
CA THR A 792 -18.42 -1.18 1.18
C THR A 792 -19.54 -1.00 0.15
N GLU A 793 -20.24 0.13 0.16
CA GLU A 793 -21.26 0.44 -0.84
C GLU A 793 -20.67 0.53 -2.25
N LEU A 794 -19.52 1.19 -2.40
CA LEU A 794 -18.81 1.27 -3.70
C LEU A 794 -18.38 -0.12 -4.17
N LYS A 795 -17.86 -0.97 -3.27
CA LYS A 795 -17.53 -2.36 -3.61
C LYS A 795 -18.77 -3.10 -4.08
N LYS A 796 -19.87 -3.03 -3.34
CA LYS A 796 -21.13 -3.66 -3.70
C LYS A 796 -21.61 -3.21 -5.08
N LYS A 797 -21.63 -1.90 -5.32
CA LYS A 797 -22.02 -1.33 -6.63
C LYS A 797 -21.27 -1.97 -7.80
N TRP A 798 -19.92 -2.12 -7.69
CA TRP A 798 -19.08 -2.56 -8.80
C TRP A 798 -18.92 -4.08 -8.90
N TRP A 799 -19.10 -4.84 -7.79
CA TRP A 799 -19.02 -6.29 -7.78
C TRP A 799 -20.37 -6.95 -8.01
N GLU A 800 -21.45 -6.34 -7.50
CA GLU A 800 -22.79 -6.95 -7.48
C GLU A 800 -23.82 -6.26 -8.38
N ASP A 801 -23.89 -4.90 -8.44
CA ASP A 801 -25.06 -4.19 -8.97
C ASP A 801 -24.93 -3.69 -10.43
N GLU A 802 -23.74 -3.61 -11.03
CA GLU A 802 -23.52 -2.81 -12.25
C GLU A 802 -23.94 -3.43 -13.57
N ASP A 803 -24.03 -4.75 -13.66
CA ASP A 803 -24.50 -5.40 -14.88
C ASP A 803 -25.88 -6.03 -14.65
N ASN A 804 -26.88 -5.66 -15.50
CA ASN A 804 -28.16 -6.37 -15.61
C ASN A 804 -28.00 -7.82 -16.14
N THR A 805 -26.83 -8.41 -16.02
CA THR A 805 -26.60 -9.83 -16.29
C THR A 805 -27.12 -10.64 -15.11
N GLU A 806 -27.70 -11.80 -15.40
CA GLU A 806 -28.12 -12.75 -14.36
C GLU A 806 -26.97 -12.98 -13.39
N HIS A 807 -27.10 -12.39 -12.19
CA HIS A 807 -26.10 -12.60 -11.14
C HIS A 807 -26.27 -14.01 -10.58
N CYS A 808 -25.15 -14.71 -10.44
CA CYS A 808 -25.11 -15.94 -9.69
C CYS A 808 -25.34 -15.60 -8.21
N GLN A 809 -26.58 -15.68 -7.77
CA GLN A 809 -26.84 -15.58 -6.32
C GLN A 809 -26.21 -16.81 -5.64
N PRO A 810 -25.59 -16.65 -4.46
CA PRO A 810 -25.04 -17.76 -3.71
C PRO A 810 -26.06 -18.86 -3.38
N ASP A 811 -27.35 -18.50 -3.38
CA ASP A 811 -28.48 -19.41 -3.16
C ASP A 811 -29.02 -20.03 -4.45
N ASP A 812 -28.68 -19.52 -5.65
CA ASP A 812 -29.03 -20.13 -6.93
C ASP A 812 -28.07 -21.30 -7.35
N GLN A 813 -27.01 -21.54 -6.60
CA GLN A 813 -26.49 -22.90 -6.44
C GLN A 813 -27.42 -23.70 -5.50
N GLY A 814 -28.67 -23.20 -5.42
CA GLY A 814 -29.79 -24.03 -5.03
C GLY A 814 -29.57 -25.31 -5.74
N ASP A 815 -29.37 -26.34 -4.97
CA ASP A 815 -29.90 -27.62 -5.31
C ASP A 815 -30.97 -27.37 -6.40
N GLU A 816 -30.58 -27.36 -7.73
CA GLU A 816 -31.47 -28.06 -8.59
C GLU A 816 -31.70 -29.29 -7.72
N GLU A 817 -32.80 -29.32 -7.06
CA GLU A 817 -33.38 -30.55 -6.55
C GLU A 817 -33.31 -31.44 -7.76
N ASP A 818 -32.14 -32.03 -7.97
CA ASP A 818 -32.04 -33.28 -8.69
C ASP A 818 -32.93 -34.17 -7.84
N ASN A 819 -34.23 -34.19 -8.22
CA ASN A 819 -35.32 -34.87 -7.55
C ASN A 819 -35.04 -36.36 -7.43
N GLY A 820 -33.81 -36.74 -7.10
CA GLY A 820 -33.38 -38.11 -6.91
C GLY A 820 -33.72 -39.05 -8.06
N SER A 821 -34.16 -38.48 -9.21
CA SER A 821 -34.57 -39.22 -10.39
C SER A 821 -33.36 -39.86 -11.02
N LEU A 822 -33.42 -41.19 -11.17
CA LEU A 822 -32.40 -41.94 -11.89
C LEU A 822 -32.44 -41.51 -13.36
N GLN A 823 -31.43 -40.76 -13.78
CA GLN A 823 -31.28 -40.32 -15.16
C GLN A 823 -31.05 -41.54 -16.08
N MET A 824 -31.48 -41.45 -17.33
CA MET A 824 -31.30 -42.49 -18.35
C MET A 824 -29.82 -42.91 -18.50
N LYS A 825 -28.87 -41.99 -18.23
CA LYS A 825 -27.43 -42.29 -18.24
C LYS A 825 -27.02 -43.37 -17.23
N ASN A 826 -27.66 -43.42 -16.06
CA ASN A 826 -27.36 -44.41 -15.00
C ASN A 826 -28.03 -45.76 -15.22
N THR A 827 -29.10 -45.83 -16.02
CA THR A 827 -29.92 -47.02 -16.25
C THR A 827 -29.71 -47.68 -17.61
N SER A 828 -29.00 -47.00 -18.53
CA SER A 828 -28.77 -47.49 -19.91
C SER A 828 -28.15 -48.89 -19.96
N GLY A 829 -27.26 -49.23 -19.02
CA GLY A 829 -26.67 -50.57 -18.94
C GLY A 829 -27.66 -51.68 -18.59
N ILE A 830 -28.66 -51.38 -17.76
CA ILE A 830 -29.72 -52.36 -17.41
C ILE A 830 -30.57 -52.68 -18.63
N PHE A 831 -30.93 -51.64 -19.43
CA PHE A 831 -31.66 -51.87 -20.69
C PHE A 831 -30.81 -52.62 -21.73
N LEU A 832 -29.48 -52.37 -21.75
CA LEU A 832 -28.58 -53.13 -22.62
C LEU A 832 -28.55 -54.61 -22.25
N VAL A 833 -28.42 -54.92 -20.94
CA VAL A 833 -28.45 -56.33 -20.46
C VAL A 833 -29.79 -57.01 -20.79
N LEU A 834 -30.92 -56.31 -20.58
CA LEU A 834 -32.25 -56.80 -20.98
C LEU A 834 -32.32 -57.07 -22.49
N GLY A 835 -31.81 -56.16 -23.29
CA GLY A 835 -31.75 -56.31 -24.73
C GLY A 835 -30.93 -57.52 -25.19
N ILE A 836 -29.74 -57.70 -24.62
CA ILE A 836 -28.87 -58.86 -24.90
C ILE A 836 -29.53 -60.13 -24.45
N GLY A 837 -30.13 -60.16 -23.24
CA GLY A 837 -30.88 -61.33 -22.74
C GLY A 837 -32.05 -61.66 -23.60
N GLY A 838 -32.83 -60.69 -24.07
CA GLY A 838 -33.93 -60.91 -24.99
C GLY A 838 -33.48 -61.49 -26.35
N ILE A 839 -32.39 -60.94 -26.92
CA ILE A 839 -31.82 -61.49 -28.16
C ILE A 839 -31.32 -62.92 -27.96
N LEU A 840 -30.62 -63.19 -26.86
CA LEU A 840 -30.14 -64.54 -26.55
C LEU A 840 -31.29 -65.50 -26.35
N GLY A 841 -32.36 -65.10 -25.65
CA GLY A 841 -33.57 -65.85 -25.50
C GLY A 841 -34.26 -66.21 -26.84
N LEU A 842 -34.32 -65.21 -27.74
CA LEU A 842 -34.86 -65.42 -29.07
C LEU A 842 -33.98 -66.37 -29.87
N LEU A 843 -32.67 -66.30 -29.79
CA LEU A 843 -31.77 -67.24 -30.46
C LEU A 843 -31.92 -68.67 -29.97
N VAL A 844 -32.05 -68.82 -28.66
CA VAL A 844 -32.33 -70.18 -28.06
C VAL A 844 -33.66 -70.68 -28.53
N ALA A 845 -34.72 -69.89 -28.55
CA ALA A 845 -36.05 -70.27 -29.06
C ALA A 845 -35.99 -70.64 -30.53
N ILE A 846 -35.24 -69.87 -31.36
CA ILE A 846 -35.05 -70.22 -32.78
C ILE A 846 -34.31 -71.57 -32.88
N LEU A 847 -33.27 -71.80 -32.07
CA LEU A 847 -32.53 -73.08 -32.10
C LEU A 847 -33.41 -74.26 -31.68
N ASP A 848 -34.15 -74.07 -30.63
CA ASP A 848 -35.12 -75.14 -30.15
C ASP A 848 -36.16 -75.40 -31.22
N PHE A 849 -36.72 -74.40 -31.84
CA PHE A 849 -37.64 -74.51 -32.98
C PHE A 849 -37.01 -75.27 -34.16
N LEU A 850 -35.74 -74.96 -34.49
CA LEU A 850 -35.04 -75.67 -35.57
C LEU A 850 -34.76 -77.14 -35.22
N LEU A 851 -34.36 -77.42 -33.94
CA LEU A 851 -34.17 -78.84 -33.43
C LEU A 851 -35.46 -79.57 -33.43
N HIS A 852 -36.59 -78.98 -33.02
CA HIS A 852 -37.89 -79.57 -33.03
C HIS A 852 -38.36 -79.88 -34.46
N ALA A 853 -38.23 -78.96 -35.37
CA ALA A 853 -38.50 -79.15 -36.79
C ALA A 853 -37.68 -80.31 -37.41
N ARG A 854 -36.38 -80.41 -36.96
CA ARG A 854 -35.54 -81.56 -37.36
C ARG A 854 -36.00 -82.87 -36.77
N GLN A 855 -36.45 -82.91 -35.51
CA GLN A 855 -37.01 -84.11 -34.90
C GLN A 855 -38.30 -84.59 -35.64
N ILE A 856 -39.17 -83.64 -36.04
CA ILE A 856 -40.37 -83.95 -36.83
C ILE A 856 -39.97 -84.44 -38.25
N SER A 857 -38.97 -83.81 -38.89
CA SER A 857 -38.48 -84.33 -40.20
C SER A 857 -37.97 -85.72 -40.14
N VAL A 858 -37.24 -86.13 -39.09
CA VAL A 858 -36.74 -87.50 -38.90
C VAL A 858 -37.85 -88.46 -38.55
N LYS A 859 -38.82 -88.08 -37.69
CA LYS A 859 -39.91 -88.91 -37.22
C LYS A 859 -40.94 -89.18 -38.30
N GLU A 860 -41.30 -88.19 -39.07
CA GLU A 860 -42.32 -88.26 -40.11
C GLU A 860 -41.78 -88.54 -41.53
N ARG A 861 -40.48 -88.71 -41.70
CA ARG A 861 -39.74 -88.91 -42.95
C ARG A 861 -40.07 -87.90 -44.06
N ILE A 862 -40.28 -86.57 -43.69
CA ILE A 862 -40.56 -85.49 -44.57
C ILE A 862 -39.27 -84.65 -44.72
N THR A 863 -39.25 -83.83 -45.80
CA THR A 863 -38.06 -82.94 -45.94
C THR A 863 -38.02 -81.91 -44.81
N PHE A 864 -36.82 -81.56 -44.38
CA PHE A 864 -36.63 -80.52 -43.32
C PHE A 864 -37.34 -79.22 -43.61
N LYS A 865 -37.40 -78.86 -44.86
CA LYS A 865 -38.05 -77.60 -45.33
C LYS A 865 -39.59 -77.69 -45.12
N GLU A 866 -40.20 -78.83 -45.40
CA GLU A 866 -41.63 -79.02 -45.20
C GLU A 866 -41.96 -79.14 -43.70
N ALA A 867 -41.13 -79.76 -42.93
CA ALA A 867 -41.29 -79.82 -41.46
C ALA A 867 -41.16 -78.39 -40.85
N LEU A 868 -40.23 -77.65 -41.30
CA LEU A 868 -40.01 -76.28 -40.84
C LEU A 868 -41.23 -75.40 -41.22
N LEU A 869 -41.75 -75.47 -42.43
CA LEU A 869 -42.91 -74.69 -42.89
C LEU A 869 -44.16 -75.02 -42.15
N SER A 870 -44.41 -76.31 -41.94
CA SER A 870 -45.56 -76.82 -41.20
C SER A 870 -45.55 -76.40 -39.73
N GLU A 871 -44.37 -76.43 -39.09
CA GLU A 871 -44.22 -76.01 -37.71
C GLU A 871 -44.23 -74.52 -37.58
N TRP A 872 -43.69 -73.75 -38.58
CA TRP A 872 -43.78 -72.32 -38.65
C TRP A 872 -45.24 -71.86 -38.70
N HIS A 873 -46.06 -72.45 -39.60
CA HIS A 873 -47.49 -72.14 -39.68
C HIS A 873 -48.24 -72.54 -38.40
N ALA A 874 -47.90 -73.67 -37.78
CA ALA A 874 -48.52 -74.11 -36.53
C ALA A 874 -48.13 -73.32 -35.31
N SER A 875 -46.87 -72.77 -35.24
CA SER A 875 -46.34 -72.10 -34.06
C SER A 875 -46.47 -70.59 -34.12
N LEU A 876 -46.33 -69.97 -35.30
CA LEU A 876 -46.31 -68.51 -35.44
C LEU A 876 -47.59 -67.91 -36.02
N ASP A 877 -48.61 -68.78 -36.45
CA ASP A 877 -49.90 -68.22 -36.83
C ASP A 877 -50.71 -67.86 -35.56
N PRO A 878 -50.94 -66.54 -35.30
CA PRO A 878 -51.68 -66.15 -34.12
C PRO A 878 -53.12 -66.61 -34.03
N ARG A 879 -53.62 -67.21 -35.09
CA ARG A 879 -54.98 -67.79 -35.14
C ARG A 879 -55.08 -69.23 -34.59
N VAL A 880 -53.95 -69.89 -34.42
CA VAL A 880 -53.89 -71.27 -33.91
C VAL A 880 -53.79 -71.28 -32.41
N LEU A 881 -54.90 -71.39 -31.67
CA LEU A 881 -54.93 -71.43 -30.21
C LEU A 881 -54.64 -72.81 -29.60
N HIS A 882 -54.66 -73.83 -30.38
CA HIS A 882 -54.37 -75.22 -29.90
C HIS A 882 -53.49 -75.92 -30.93
N LYS A 883 -52.30 -76.37 -30.46
CA LYS A 883 -51.41 -77.19 -31.29
C LYS A 883 -51.98 -78.65 -31.26
N PRO A 884 -52.34 -79.24 -32.42
CA PRO A 884 -52.82 -80.66 -32.38
C PRO A 884 -51.62 -81.53 -32.00
N VAL A 885 -51.81 -82.36 -30.97
CA VAL A 885 -50.90 -83.46 -30.71
C VAL A 885 -51.26 -84.57 -31.71
N ALA A 886 -50.36 -84.86 -32.65
CA ALA A 886 -50.57 -85.96 -33.62
C ALA A 886 -50.80 -87.21 -32.87
N PRO A 887 -51.92 -87.89 -33.07
CA PRO A 887 -52.12 -89.22 -32.49
C PRO A 887 -51.19 -90.23 -33.18
N PRO A 888 -50.75 -91.33 -32.49
CA PRO A 888 -49.91 -92.30 -33.11
C PRO A 888 -50.74 -92.98 -34.25
N ARG A 889 -50.23 -92.91 -35.50
CA ARG A 889 -50.87 -93.60 -36.65
C ARG A 889 -50.95 -95.08 -36.36
N SER A 890 -52.21 -95.60 -36.20
CA SER A 890 -52.53 -96.97 -36.37
C SER A 890 -52.59 -97.24 -37.88
N ILE A 891 -51.75 -98.14 -38.34
CA ILE A 891 -51.77 -98.67 -39.67
C ILE A 891 -53.05 -99.49 -39.82
N SER A 892 -54.06 -98.99 -40.52
CA SER A 892 -55.11 -99.80 -41.15
C SER A 892 -55.44 -99.23 -42.53
N SER A 893 -55.25 -100.14 -43.51
CA SER A 893 -55.62 -100.01 -44.87
C SER A 893 -57.13 -100.01 -45.06
N SER A 894 -57.68 -99.02 -45.82
CA SER A 894 -58.56 -99.29 -46.99
C SER A 894 -59.39 -98.02 -47.35
N SER A 895 -59.35 -97.83 -48.62
CA SER A 895 -60.32 -97.38 -49.66
C SER A 895 -61.59 -96.61 -49.23
N GLY A 896 -61.77 -95.48 -49.90
CA GLY A 896 -63.13 -94.86 -50.09
C GLY A 896 -63.15 -93.34 -50.29
N THR A 897 -63.26 -93.03 -51.56
CA THR A 897 -63.89 -91.86 -52.22
C THR A 897 -64.08 -90.45 -51.59
N PRO A 898 -63.80 -89.31 -52.32
CA PRO A 898 -63.82 -87.97 -51.80
C PRO A 898 -65.19 -87.33 -51.80
N SER A 899 -65.58 -86.68 -50.71
CA SER A 899 -66.69 -85.73 -50.72
C SER A 899 -66.25 -84.33 -50.46
N LEU A 900 -66.82 -83.40 -51.28
CA LEU A 900 -66.53 -81.98 -51.36
C LEU A 900 -66.63 -81.20 -50.04
N PRO A 901 -65.87 -80.12 -49.86
CA PRO A 901 -65.88 -79.32 -48.63
C PRO A 901 -67.09 -78.40 -48.54
N ASP A 902 -67.68 -78.34 -47.41
CA ASP A 902 -68.69 -77.39 -46.99
C ASP A 902 -68.15 -76.02 -46.76
N ARG A 903 -68.64 -75.12 -47.52
CA ARG A 903 -68.21 -73.68 -47.59
C ARG A 903 -68.90 -72.78 -46.55
N GLU A 904 -69.61 -73.35 -45.57
CA GLU A 904 -70.35 -72.51 -44.58
C GLU A 904 -69.71 -72.40 -43.17
N ARG A 905 -68.57 -73.05 -42.87
CA ARG A 905 -67.95 -72.93 -41.55
C ARG A 905 -66.98 -71.81 -41.41
N SER A 906 -66.67 -71.09 -42.51
CA SER A 906 -65.65 -69.93 -42.40
C SER A 906 -66.29 -68.59 -42.07
N ARG A 907 -67.65 -68.49 -42.07
CA ARG A 907 -68.26 -67.16 -41.70
C ARG A 907 -68.52 -66.96 -40.20
N SER A 908 -68.61 -68.06 -39.43
CA SER A 908 -68.78 -67.91 -37.95
C SER A 908 -67.48 -67.56 -37.15
N ARG A 909 -66.32 -67.92 -37.74
CA ARG A 909 -65.04 -67.64 -37.06
C ARG A 909 -64.56 -66.17 -37.23
N ALA A 910 -64.96 -65.46 -38.22
CA ALA A 910 -64.63 -64.06 -38.42
C ALA A 910 -65.39 -63.14 -37.42
N ALA A 911 -66.61 -63.58 -36.98
CA ALA A 911 -67.41 -62.73 -36.08
C ALA A 911 -66.93 -62.88 -34.58
N SER A 912 -66.24 -63.96 -34.22
CA SER A 912 -65.68 -64.16 -32.85
C SER A 912 -64.33 -63.42 -32.65
N VAL A 913 -63.56 -63.29 -33.75
CA VAL A 913 -62.26 -62.56 -33.70
C VAL A 913 -62.48 -61.07 -33.61
N LEU A 914 -63.55 -60.54 -34.25
CA LEU A 914 -63.89 -59.13 -34.11
C LEU A 914 -64.50 -58.76 -32.75
N ARG A 915 -65.09 -59.67 -32.03
CA ARG A 915 -65.55 -59.43 -30.63
C ARG A 915 -64.42 -59.53 -29.58
N ALA A 916 -63.38 -60.27 -29.84
CA ALA A 916 -62.19 -60.28 -28.98
C ALA A 916 -61.30 -59.08 -29.13
N ALA A 917 -61.30 -58.48 -30.34
CA ALA A 917 -60.52 -57.19 -30.59
C ALA A 917 -61.18 -55.94 -30.02
N SER A 918 -62.49 -55.97 -29.77
CA SER A 918 -63.20 -54.79 -29.19
C SER A 918 -63.19 -54.76 -27.67
N SER A 919 -62.74 -55.86 -26.98
CA SER A 919 -62.53 -55.84 -25.51
C SER A 919 -61.15 -55.43 -25.02
N PHE A 920 -60.24 -55.06 -25.96
CA PHE A 920 -58.90 -54.59 -25.63
C PHE A 920 -58.73 -53.06 -25.81
N ILE A 921 -59.78 -52.30 -26.07
CA ILE A 921 -59.76 -50.83 -26.14
C ILE A 921 -60.84 -50.34 -25.16
N ASN A 922 -60.51 -50.40 -23.88
CA ASN A 922 -61.04 -49.56 -22.83
C ASN A 922 -59.99 -49.56 -21.72
N PHE A 923 -58.99 -48.67 -21.88
CA PHE A 923 -58.19 -48.14 -20.81
C PHE A 923 -58.67 -46.71 -20.61
N ASP A 924 -59.69 -46.56 -19.81
CA ASP A 924 -59.98 -45.39 -19.01
C ASP A 924 -60.52 -45.89 -17.68
N GLU A 925 -60.02 -45.27 -16.66
CA GLU A 925 -60.24 -45.46 -15.19
C GLU A 925 -59.45 -46.63 -14.57
N ILE A 926 -58.36 -46.28 -13.89
CA ILE A 926 -58.17 -46.40 -12.45
C ILE A 926 -56.74 -45.85 -12.11
N TYR A 927 -56.80 -44.72 -11.40
CA TYR A 927 -55.81 -44.12 -10.48
C TYR A 927 -54.35 -44.43 -10.59
#